data_8e6ae71e8ab30fb7af8ff98eebed350b
#
_entry.id   8e6ae71e8ab30fb7af8ff98eebed350b
#
_cell.length_a   1.000
_cell.length_b   1.000
_cell.length_c   1.000
_cell.angle_alpha   90.00
_cell.angle_beta   90.00
_cell.angle_gamma   90.00
#
_symmetry.space_group_name_H-M   'P 1'
#
loop_
_entity.id
_entity.type
_entity.pdbx_description
1 polymer ?
#
loop_
_entity_poly.entity_id
_entity_poly.type
_entity_poly.pdbx_seq_one_letter_code
_entity_poly.pdbx_strand_id
1 'polypeptide(L)'
;MGNIVVFKNFSNFSEYLNQKNFILLDGATGTLIQKSGVKYDHVPEVLNITHPELIESFHRRYIDAGSDIVYANTFGANAYKLQDSGYSVEEIIGAGVKIARKAVEGTDALVALDIGPIGQLLEPAGSMKFDEAYEYYKQQILAGKDADVIVFETMTDLYELKAAVLAAKENCDKPILTTMTFERNGRTFTGVSPACAAVTLTGLGVDALGVNCSLGPDELEPVVSEMSKYTNLPLVIKANAGLPADRKYQPQTKSVDTTVCSSTTVVEINGPRIIGERINPTGKKLFKQALVENNIDYILTQALSQVQGGAEILDVNVGHPEIDEKKMMVRVLKAIQSVCDVPLQIDSTKPEVIEAGLRYYNGKPILNSVNGEEQSLATILPLVKKYGASVVGLALDENGIPKTAEGRFEIAKRIVERAEAVGIDRKDVYIDCLTLTVSAEQAACRQTLEALHRVKTELGCKTCLGVSNISFGLPNRELVNRTFLTMAMEQGLDLPIINPNVESMTGAVRAFRVLNGIDKNSLEFINAYNDAVPAAPVKKADSNVDIFAAVYNGLKNEGAAATAKLLETTDAMQVVNEMLIPALDRVGEDFEKNKIFLPQLIQSANTAQECFDVIKKHLTKTSGTPVSKGKIIVATVKGDIHDIGKNIVKVLLDNYGYTVVDLGRDVDPQLIVDTAVEQNITMIGLSALMTTTLKSMEDTIRLVRECKELQNPDGSSKCTIFVGGAVLTKDYAMKIGADYYCRDAKESVDTAKLVLG
;
A
#
# COMPACT_ATOMS: atom_id res chain seq x y z
N MET A 1 -27.23 -5.82 -23.80
CA MET A 1 -27.01 -4.66 -24.68
C MET A 1 -26.50 -3.56 -23.77
N GLY A 2 -25.18 -3.35 -23.75
CA GLY A 2 -24.55 -2.32 -22.93
C GLY A 2 -25.01 -0.93 -23.39
N ASN A 3 -25.36 -0.09 -22.44
CA ASN A 3 -25.64 1.31 -22.71
C ASN A 3 -24.34 1.95 -23.20
N ILE A 4 -24.27 2.24 -24.49
CA ILE A 4 -23.19 3.05 -25.06
C ILE A 4 -23.33 4.43 -24.43
N VAL A 5 -22.39 4.82 -23.57
CA VAL A 5 -22.26 6.19 -23.07
C VAL A 5 -21.88 7.04 -24.27
N VAL A 6 -22.84 7.75 -24.83
CA VAL A 6 -22.58 8.71 -25.92
C VAL A 6 -22.05 9.97 -25.24
N PHE A 7 -20.74 10.12 -25.15
CA PHE A 7 -20.15 11.45 -24.97
C PHE A 7 -20.65 12.29 -26.14
N LYS A 8 -21.34 13.39 -25.91
CA LYS A 8 -21.90 14.24 -26.96
C LYS A 8 -20.79 14.52 -28.01
N ASN A 9 -20.80 13.86 -29.16
CA ASN A 9 -19.84 13.95 -30.27
C ASN A 9 -18.54 13.13 -30.15
N PHE A 10 -18.32 12.24 -29.16
CA PHE A 10 -17.12 11.43 -29.04
C PHE A 10 -17.44 9.96 -28.83
N SER A 11 -16.63 9.05 -29.38
CA SER A 11 -16.85 7.62 -29.28
C SER A 11 -16.41 7.04 -27.92
N ASN A 12 -15.47 7.73 -27.23
CA ASN A 12 -14.97 7.35 -25.92
C ASN A 12 -14.27 8.53 -25.20
N PHE A 13 -13.93 8.36 -23.92
CA PHE A 13 -13.30 9.39 -23.11
C PHE A 13 -11.90 9.79 -23.59
N SER A 14 -11.13 8.84 -24.11
CA SER A 14 -9.81 9.14 -24.70
C SER A 14 -9.91 10.06 -25.92
N GLU A 15 -10.93 9.89 -26.76
CA GLU A 15 -11.19 10.79 -27.89
C GLU A 15 -11.58 12.19 -27.40
N TYR A 16 -12.41 12.28 -26.36
CA TYR A 16 -12.74 13.55 -25.72
C TYR A 16 -11.51 14.27 -25.18
N LEU A 17 -10.61 13.54 -24.50
CA LEU A 17 -9.34 14.09 -24.02
C LEU A 17 -8.43 14.58 -25.13
N ASN A 18 -8.31 13.81 -26.23
CA ASN A 18 -7.40 14.12 -27.35
C ASN A 18 -7.83 15.35 -28.17
N GLN A 19 -9.10 15.72 -28.15
CA GLN A 19 -9.59 16.91 -28.87
C GLN A 19 -9.43 18.21 -28.07
N LYS A 20 -9.17 18.12 -26.77
CA LYS A 20 -8.90 19.25 -25.90
C LYS A 20 -7.45 19.22 -25.46
N ASN A 21 -6.75 20.35 -25.50
CA ASN A 21 -5.38 20.46 -24.98
C ASN A 21 -5.30 20.22 -23.45
N PHE A 22 -6.39 20.52 -22.74
CA PHE A 22 -6.58 20.26 -21.32
C PHE A 22 -8.08 20.21 -21.01
N ILE A 23 -8.44 19.59 -19.91
CA ILE A 23 -9.80 19.56 -19.37
C ILE A 23 -9.79 20.34 -18.06
N LEU A 24 -10.70 21.30 -17.94
CA LEU A 24 -10.86 22.07 -16.72
C LEU A 24 -11.88 21.39 -15.81
N LEU A 25 -11.43 20.96 -14.65
CA LEU A 25 -12.28 20.43 -13.60
C LEU A 25 -12.86 21.58 -12.75
N ASP A 26 -13.92 21.31 -12.01
CA ASP A 26 -14.43 22.27 -11.05
C ASP A 26 -13.51 22.42 -9.82
N GLY A 27 -13.89 23.33 -8.90
CA GLY A 27 -13.09 23.66 -7.73
C GLY A 27 -13.73 23.23 -6.41
N ALA A 28 -13.26 23.83 -5.32
CA ALA A 28 -13.59 23.45 -3.95
C ALA A 28 -15.05 23.73 -3.56
N THR A 29 -15.95 22.79 -3.74
CA THR A 29 -17.36 22.86 -3.33
C THR A 29 -17.50 23.07 -1.82
N GLY A 30 -16.70 22.36 -1.00
CA GLY A 30 -16.69 22.54 0.46
C GLY A 30 -16.43 23.96 0.91
N THR A 31 -15.51 24.69 0.25
CA THR A 31 -15.25 26.11 0.53
C THR A 31 -16.46 26.99 0.17
N LEU A 32 -17.20 26.68 -0.89
CA LEU A 32 -18.41 27.42 -1.27
C LEU A 32 -19.54 27.17 -0.27
N ILE A 33 -19.72 25.93 0.19
CA ILE A 33 -20.67 25.59 1.26
C ILE A 33 -20.34 26.39 2.52
N GLN A 34 -19.10 26.38 2.95
CA GLN A 34 -18.67 27.10 4.14
C GLN A 34 -18.90 28.63 4.01
N LYS A 35 -18.60 29.23 2.87
CA LYS A 35 -18.85 30.63 2.58
C LYS A 35 -20.32 31.00 2.50
N SER A 36 -21.19 30.06 2.19
CA SER A 36 -22.65 30.30 2.15
C SER A 36 -23.26 30.48 3.54
N GLY A 37 -22.56 30.03 4.60
CA GLY A 37 -23.03 30.12 5.98
C GLY A 37 -24.14 29.12 6.34
N VAL A 38 -24.50 28.21 5.40
CA VAL A 38 -25.50 27.16 5.65
C VAL A 38 -24.91 26.12 6.58
N LYS A 39 -25.65 25.77 7.63
CA LYS A 39 -25.30 24.70 8.55
C LYS A 39 -25.89 23.37 8.04
N TYR A 40 -25.18 22.30 8.25
CA TYR A 40 -25.63 20.94 7.95
C TYR A 40 -25.23 20.02 9.09
N ASP A 41 -25.98 18.96 9.28
CA ASP A 41 -25.67 17.89 10.22
C ASP A 41 -24.98 16.75 9.46
N HIS A 42 -24.03 16.06 10.11
CA HIS A 42 -23.23 14.95 9.62
C HIS A 42 -22.26 15.33 8.47
N VAL A 43 -22.69 15.19 7.22
CA VAL A 43 -21.84 15.42 6.03
C VAL A 43 -22.48 16.47 5.10
N PRO A 44 -21.65 17.24 4.36
CA PRO A 44 -22.16 18.32 3.49
C PRO A 44 -23.05 17.79 2.34
N GLU A 45 -23.00 16.52 2.00
CA GLU A 45 -23.80 15.89 0.96
C GLU A 45 -25.29 15.83 1.32
N VAL A 46 -25.66 15.93 2.59
CA VAL A 46 -27.05 16.08 3.04
C VAL A 46 -27.73 17.32 2.42
N LEU A 47 -26.93 18.34 2.05
CA LEU A 47 -27.42 19.53 1.36
C LEU A 47 -28.04 19.23 -0.02
N ASN A 48 -27.74 18.08 -0.62
CA ASN A 48 -28.41 17.64 -1.84
C ASN A 48 -29.94 17.47 -1.65
N ILE A 49 -30.34 17.16 -0.43
CA ILE A 49 -31.76 16.98 -0.06
C ILE A 49 -32.34 18.28 0.53
N THR A 50 -31.57 18.87 1.47
CA THR A 50 -32.08 19.99 2.26
C THR A 50 -31.98 21.35 1.54
N HIS A 51 -30.95 21.53 0.68
CA HIS A 51 -30.70 22.78 -0.04
C HIS A 51 -30.27 22.54 -1.49
N PRO A 52 -31.06 21.82 -2.31
CA PRO A 52 -30.66 21.42 -3.67
C PRO A 52 -30.37 22.60 -4.59
N GLU A 53 -31.08 23.72 -4.44
CA GLU A 53 -30.90 24.92 -5.27
C GLU A 53 -29.55 25.60 -4.98
N LEU A 54 -29.08 25.53 -3.74
CA LEU A 54 -27.75 26.04 -3.37
C LEU A 54 -26.66 25.25 -4.09
N ILE A 55 -26.72 23.92 -4.04
CA ILE A 55 -25.75 23.03 -4.70
C ILE A 55 -25.80 23.22 -6.22
N GLU A 56 -26.99 23.30 -6.83
CA GLU A 56 -27.16 23.60 -8.27
C GLU A 56 -26.47 24.92 -8.63
N SER A 57 -26.61 25.97 -7.79
CA SER A 57 -25.99 27.27 -8.04
C SER A 57 -24.47 27.19 -8.06
N PHE A 58 -23.85 26.31 -7.27
CA PHE A 58 -22.40 26.11 -7.27
C PHE A 58 -21.94 25.46 -8.58
N HIS A 59 -22.62 24.40 -9.02
CA HIS A 59 -22.30 23.76 -10.30
C HIS A 59 -22.44 24.74 -11.47
N ARG A 60 -23.54 25.54 -11.53
CA ARG A 60 -23.74 26.58 -12.55
C ARG A 60 -22.57 27.56 -12.60
N ARG A 61 -22.11 28.06 -11.44
CA ARG A 61 -20.97 29.00 -11.36
C ARG A 61 -19.67 28.40 -11.92
N TYR A 62 -19.40 27.11 -11.68
CA TYR A 62 -18.23 26.45 -12.25
C TYR A 62 -18.37 26.25 -13.77
N ILE A 63 -19.54 25.89 -14.25
CA ILE A 63 -19.83 25.76 -15.68
C ILE A 63 -19.69 27.11 -16.38
N ASP A 64 -20.22 28.19 -15.80
CA ASP A 64 -20.09 29.56 -16.32
C ASP A 64 -18.63 30.03 -16.31
N ALA A 65 -17.81 29.53 -15.40
CA ALA A 65 -16.36 29.78 -15.37
C ALA A 65 -15.56 28.92 -16.37
N GLY A 66 -16.22 27.99 -17.07
CA GLY A 66 -15.63 27.19 -18.15
C GLY A 66 -15.20 25.78 -17.75
N SER A 67 -15.71 25.24 -16.62
CA SER A 67 -15.44 23.85 -16.24
C SER A 67 -16.01 22.87 -17.25
N ASP A 68 -15.19 21.93 -17.70
CA ASP A 68 -15.56 20.86 -18.62
C ASP A 68 -16.20 19.67 -17.90
N ILE A 69 -15.84 19.46 -16.63
CA ILE A 69 -16.39 18.41 -15.77
C ILE A 69 -16.74 19.03 -14.42
N VAL A 70 -17.97 18.82 -13.97
CA VAL A 70 -18.43 19.20 -12.63
C VAL A 70 -18.60 17.96 -11.76
N TYR A 71 -18.13 18.03 -10.53
CA TYR A 71 -18.20 16.95 -9.55
C TYR A 71 -19.53 17.07 -8.79
N ALA A 72 -20.37 16.05 -8.87
CA ALA A 72 -21.56 15.97 -8.04
C ALA A 72 -21.17 16.06 -6.56
N ASN A 73 -22.01 16.68 -5.73
CA ASN A 73 -21.73 16.78 -4.28
C ASN A 73 -21.99 15.44 -3.60
N THR A 74 -21.07 14.47 -3.79
CA THR A 74 -21.20 13.06 -3.38
C THR A 74 -19.94 12.49 -2.69
N PHE A 75 -18.91 13.29 -2.50
CA PHE A 75 -17.59 12.90 -1.97
C PHE A 75 -17.64 12.06 -0.69
N GLY A 76 -18.43 12.45 0.30
CA GLY A 76 -18.56 11.77 1.59
C GLY A 76 -19.75 10.82 1.70
N ALA A 77 -20.52 10.62 0.62
CA ALA A 77 -21.80 9.91 0.64
C ALA A 77 -21.64 8.38 0.66
N ASN A 78 -20.94 7.82 1.63
CA ASN A 78 -20.86 6.38 1.85
C ASN A 78 -21.61 5.95 3.11
N ALA A 79 -22.01 4.68 3.19
CA ALA A 79 -22.82 4.18 4.29
C ALA A 79 -22.14 4.32 5.67
N TYR A 80 -20.80 4.33 5.74
CA TYR A 80 -20.07 4.54 6.98
C TYR A 80 -20.22 5.97 7.51
N LYS A 81 -20.07 6.98 6.64
CA LYS A 81 -20.17 8.40 7.02
C LYS A 81 -21.63 8.87 7.17
N LEU A 82 -22.57 8.18 6.51
CA LEU A 82 -23.99 8.48 6.59
C LEU A 82 -24.70 7.79 7.76
N GLN A 83 -24.00 7.01 8.58
CA GLN A 83 -24.58 6.47 9.82
C GLN A 83 -25.21 7.59 10.63
N ASP A 84 -26.42 7.34 11.10
CA ASP A 84 -27.22 8.29 11.93
C ASP A 84 -27.66 9.58 11.21
N SER A 85 -27.39 9.75 9.91
CA SER A 85 -27.85 10.91 9.12
C SER A 85 -29.36 10.87 8.81
N GLY A 86 -29.97 9.69 8.89
CA GLY A 86 -31.34 9.45 8.49
C GLY A 86 -31.56 9.30 6.97
N TYR A 87 -30.52 9.33 6.15
CA TYR A 87 -30.57 9.19 4.70
C TYR A 87 -29.77 7.98 4.21
N SER A 88 -30.23 7.36 3.13
CA SER A 88 -29.50 6.30 2.44
C SER A 88 -28.44 6.85 1.47
N VAL A 89 -27.49 6.01 1.09
CA VAL A 89 -26.47 6.33 0.07
C VAL A 89 -27.16 6.64 -1.27
N GLU A 90 -28.18 5.86 -1.62
CA GLU A 90 -28.92 5.98 -2.88
C GLU A 90 -29.68 7.32 -2.96
N GLU A 91 -30.30 7.77 -1.86
CA GLU A 91 -30.98 9.05 -1.79
C GLU A 91 -30.05 10.23 -1.98
N ILE A 92 -28.94 10.25 -1.23
CA ILE A 92 -27.96 11.35 -1.26
C ILE A 92 -27.25 11.41 -2.60
N ILE A 93 -26.70 10.29 -3.10
CA ILE A 93 -25.99 10.24 -4.37
C ILE A 93 -26.91 10.51 -5.54
N GLY A 94 -28.08 9.86 -5.55
CA GLY A 94 -29.08 10.07 -6.61
C GLY A 94 -29.51 11.53 -6.71
N ALA A 95 -29.72 12.21 -5.57
CA ALA A 95 -30.03 13.64 -5.55
C ALA A 95 -28.86 14.49 -6.06
N GLY A 96 -27.62 14.24 -5.60
CA GLY A 96 -26.43 14.98 -6.01
C GLY A 96 -26.18 14.88 -7.52
N VAL A 97 -26.23 13.67 -8.09
CA VAL A 97 -26.07 13.47 -9.54
C VAL A 97 -27.19 14.15 -10.33
N LYS A 98 -28.45 14.07 -9.85
CA LYS A 98 -29.58 14.74 -10.49
C LYS A 98 -29.43 16.26 -10.50
N ILE A 99 -28.93 16.86 -9.41
CA ILE A 99 -28.70 18.31 -9.34
C ILE A 99 -27.60 18.71 -10.34
N ALA A 100 -26.48 17.97 -10.36
CA ALA A 100 -25.40 18.22 -11.31
C ALA A 100 -25.86 18.07 -12.76
N ARG A 101 -26.67 17.04 -13.08
CA ARG A 101 -27.30 16.87 -14.40
C ARG A 101 -28.16 18.06 -14.82
N LYS A 102 -28.97 18.56 -13.90
CA LYS A 102 -29.80 19.76 -14.16
C LYS A 102 -28.90 20.99 -14.40
N ALA A 103 -27.80 21.11 -13.68
CA ALA A 103 -26.89 22.22 -13.85
C ALA A 103 -26.16 22.22 -15.22
N VAL A 104 -25.82 21.06 -15.79
CA VAL A 104 -25.17 20.95 -17.11
C VAL A 104 -26.16 20.98 -18.31
N GLU A 105 -27.46 21.04 -18.09
CA GLU A 105 -28.44 21.11 -19.19
C GLU A 105 -28.14 22.29 -20.11
N GLY A 106 -28.09 22.00 -21.44
CA GLY A 106 -27.80 23.00 -22.47
C GLY A 106 -26.28 23.33 -22.63
N THR A 107 -25.40 22.64 -21.94
CA THR A 107 -23.94 22.78 -22.06
C THR A 107 -23.26 21.48 -22.54
N ASP A 108 -21.96 21.52 -22.82
CA ASP A 108 -21.15 20.35 -23.14
C ASP A 108 -20.40 19.78 -21.91
N ALA A 109 -20.65 20.33 -20.72
CA ALA A 109 -19.99 19.86 -19.48
C ALA A 109 -20.48 18.46 -19.09
N LEU A 110 -19.57 17.65 -18.56
CA LEU A 110 -19.83 16.31 -18.04
C LEU A 110 -20.08 16.34 -16.53
N VAL A 111 -20.80 15.34 -16.04
CA VAL A 111 -21.04 15.12 -14.62
C VAL A 111 -20.18 13.99 -14.13
N ALA A 112 -19.34 14.23 -13.13
CA ALA A 112 -18.58 13.22 -12.43
C ALA A 112 -19.30 12.77 -11.16
N LEU A 113 -19.36 11.46 -10.94
CA LEU A 113 -19.63 10.89 -9.62
C LEU A 113 -18.37 11.04 -8.79
N ASP A 114 -18.39 11.92 -7.81
CA ASP A 114 -17.27 12.21 -6.92
C ASP A 114 -17.29 11.31 -5.69
N ILE A 115 -16.24 10.54 -5.49
CA ILE A 115 -16.13 9.55 -4.42
C ILE A 115 -14.80 9.73 -3.69
N GLY A 116 -14.88 10.02 -2.40
CA GLY A 116 -13.74 10.12 -1.50
C GLY A 116 -13.45 8.82 -0.72
N PRO A 117 -12.44 8.84 0.16
CA PRO A 117 -12.12 7.71 1.03
C PRO A 117 -13.27 7.42 2.01
N ILE A 118 -13.43 6.15 2.38
CA ILE A 118 -14.48 5.69 3.32
C ILE A 118 -14.29 6.36 4.69
N GLY A 119 -13.05 6.62 5.10
CA GLY A 119 -12.70 7.21 6.39
C GLY A 119 -12.27 6.16 7.42
N GLN A 120 -11.92 4.96 6.95
CA GLN A 120 -11.33 3.88 7.74
C GLN A 120 -10.15 3.28 7.01
N LEU A 121 -9.07 2.92 7.73
CA LEU A 121 -7.96 2.19 7.13
C LEU A 121 -8.30 0.71 6.95
N LEU A 122 -7.83 0.15 5.84
CA LEU A 122 -7.94 -1.28 5.57
C LEU A 122 -6.89 -2.08 6.35
N GLU A 123 -7.19 -3.36 6.61
CA GLU A 123 -6.20 -4.30 7.13
C GLU A 123 -4.94 -4.37 6.24
N PRO A 124 -3.72 -4.43 6.81
CA PRO A 124 -3.39 -4.56 8.24
C PRO A 124 -3.25 -3.22 8.99
N ALA A 125 -3.32 -2.08 8.32
CA ALA A 125 -3.13 -0.76 8.92
C ALA A 125 -4.33 -0.32 9.78
N GLY A 126 -5.52 -0.81 9.47
CA GLY A 126 -6.76 -0.59 10.22
C GLY A 126 -7.54 -1.89 10.42
N SER A 127 -8.85 -1.75 10.66
CA SER A 127 -9.73 -2.89 10.93
C SER A 127 -10.66 -3.27 9.76
N MET A 128 -10.80 -2.41 8.75
CA MET A 128 -11.70 -2.65 7.63
C MET A 128 -11.14 -3.69 6.67
N LYS A 129 -11.98 -4.63 6.25
CA LYS A 129 -11.58 -5.63 5.24
C LYS A 129 -11.69 -5.07 3.83
N PHE A 130 -10.84 -5.57 2.93
CA PHE A 130 -10.84 -5.17 1.52
C PHE A 130 -12.21 -5.38 0.84
N ASP A 131 -12.86 -6.53 1.08
CA ASP A 131 -14.17 -6.81 0.48
C ASP A 131 -15.29 -5.94 1.07
N GLU A 132 -15.17 -5.51 2.31
CA GLU A 132 -16.09 -4.56 2.93
C GLU A 132 -15.96 -3.17 2.27
N ALA A 133 -14.73 -2.69 2.08
CA ALA A 133 -14.47 -1.46 1.34
C ALA A 133 -15.00 -1.53 -0.11
N TYR A 134 -14.79 -2.68 -0.78
CA TYR A 134 -15.32 -2.92 -2.12
C TYR A 134 -16.85 -2.79 -2.16
N GLU A 135 -17.59 -3.35 -1.20
CA GLU A 135 -19.06 -3.24 -1.18
C GLU A 135 -19.53 -1.80 -0.90
N TYR A 136 -18.85 -1.02 -0.06
CA TYR A 136 -19.14 0.41 0.12
C TYR A 136 -18.97 1.18 -1.19
N TYR A 137 -17.90 0.97 -1.92
CA TYR A 137 -17.68 1.62 -3.22
C TYR A 137 -18.67 1.17 -4.27
N LYS A 138 -18.98 -0.11 -4.35
CA LYS A 138 -19.98 -0.66 -5.26
C LYS A 138 -21.35 -0.04 -5.05
N GLN A 139 -21.78 0.14 -3.79
CA GLN A 139 -23.05 0.81 -3.47
C GLN A 139 -23.08 2.23 -4.01
N GLN A 140 -22.02 3.01 -3.80
CA GLN A 140 -21.93 4.39 -4.29
C GLN A 140 -21.94 4.45 -5.83
N ILE A 141 -21.21 3.56 -6.49
CA ILE A 141 -21.13 3.49 -7.96
C ILE A 141 -22.50 3.17 -8.56
N LEU A 142 -23.21 2.19 -8.00
CA LEU A 142 -24.53 1.81 -8.47
C LEU A 142 -25.57 2.92 -8.23
N ALA A 143 -25.46 3.65 -7.11
CA ALA A 143 -26.31 4.80 -6.83
C ALA A 143 -26.07 5.98 -7.79
N GLY A 144 -24.81 6.16 -8.23
CA GLY A 144 -24.38 7.24 -9.13
C GLY A 144 -24.32 6.88 -10.61
N LYS A 145 -24.94 5.78 -11.06
CA LYS A 145 -24.84 5.24 -12.44
C LYS A 145 -25.19 6.25 -13.55
N ASP A 146 -25.94 7.30 -13.24
CA ASP A 146 -26.34 8.33 -14.19
C ASP A 146 -25.28 9.42 -14.41
N ALA A 147 -24.15 9.39 -13.72
CA ALA A 147 -22.97 10.22 -13.99
C ALA A 147 -22.27 9.80 -15.29
N ASP A 148 -21.46 10.69 -15.89
CA ASP A 148 -20.69 10.40 -17.12
C ASP A 148 -19.35 9.75 -16.82
N VAL A 149 -18.75 10.13 -15.70
CA VAL A 149 -17.38 9.79 -15.28
C VAL A 149 -17.42 9.43 -13.79
N ILE A 150 -16.58 8.50 -13.36
CA ILE A 150 -16.31 8.24 -11.94
C ILE A 150 -14.99 8.89 -11.59
N VAL A 151 -14.98 9.63 -10.49
CA VAL A 151 -13.76 10.21 -9.92
C VAL A 151 -13.58 9.67 -8.50
N PHE A 152 -12.44 9.04 -8.26
CA PHE A 152 -11.95 8.76 -6.91
C PHE A 152 -10.93 9.84 -6.55
N GLU A 153 -11.24 10.70 -5.58
CA GLU A 153 -10.33 11.78 -5.21
C GLU A 153 -9.95 11.75 -3.72
N THR A 154 -8.83 12.41 -3.43
CA THR A 154 -8.29 12.57 -2.06
C THR A 154 -7.96 11.22 -1.39
N MET A 155 -7.60 10.23 -2.20
CA MET A 155 -7.26 8.90 -1.70
C MET A 155 -5.87 8.91 -1.06
N THR A 156 -5.77 8.39 0.16
CA THR A 156 -4.53 8.34 0.95
C THR A 156 -3.93 6.94 1.04
N ASP A 157 -4.73 5.93 0.66
CA ASP A 157 -4.33 4.51 0.65
C ASP A 157 -4.56 3.90 -0.73
N LEU A 158 -3.49 3.37 -1.32
CA LEU A 158 -3.53 2.70 -2.63
C LEU A 158 -4.35 1.40 -2.57
N TYR A 159 -4.36 0.72 -1.44
CA TYR A 159 -5.10 -0.52 -1.28
C TYR A 159 -6.61 -0.27 -1.24
N GLU A 160 -7.04 0.78 -0.55
CA GLU A 160 -8.42 1.27 -0.58
C GLU A 160 -8.82 1.69 -2.00
N LEU A 161 -7.98 2.49 -2.67
CA LEU A 161 -8.23 2.93 -4.05
C LEU A 161 -8.34 1.76 -5.02
N LYS A 162 -7.54 0.70 -4.83
CA LYS A 162 -7.67 -0.52 -5.63
C LYS A 162 -9.04 -1.18 -5.43
N ALA A 163 -9.57 -1.25 -4.22
CA ALA A 163 -10.91 -1.78 -3.96
C ALA A 163 -11.98 -0.95 -4.70
N ALA A 164 -11.84 0.39 -4.67
CA ALA A 164 -12.73 1.32 -5.36
C ALA A 164 -12.69 1.15 -6.89
N VAL A 165 -11.50 1.09 -7.48
CA VAL A 165 -11.32 0.88 -8.93
C VAL A 165 -11.87 -0.47 -9.37
N LEU A 166 -11.63 -1.55 -8.61
CA LEU A 166 -12.20 -2.87 -8.94
C LEU A 166 -13.74 -2.85 -8.84
N ALA A 167 -14.29 -2.18 -7.82
CA ALA A 167 -15.73 -2.02 -7.69
C ALA A 167 -16.33 -1.29 -8.92
N ALA A 168 -15.66 -0.24 -9.42
CA ALA A 168 -16.09 0.45 -10.63
C ALA A 168 -16.01 -0.45 -11.86
N LYS A 169 -14.87 -1.08 -12.11
CA LYS A 169 -14.65 -1.93 -13.30
C LYS A 169 -15.54 -3.16 -13.36
N GLU A 170 -15.95 -3.69 -12.22
CA GLU A 170 -16.81 -4.87 -12.14
C GLU A 170 -18.31 -4.54 -12.23
N ASN A 171 -18.71 -3.27 -12.03
CA ASN A 171 -20.12 -2.89 -11.92
C ASN A 171 -20.57 -1.80 -12.89
N CYS A 172 -19.65 -1.18 -13.66
CA CYS A 172 -20.01 -0.19 -14.70
C CYS A 172 -18.90 -0.06 -15.76
N ASP A 173 -19.27 0.59 -16.90
CA ASP A 173 -18.38 0.84 -18.03
C ASP A 173 -17.99 2.33 -18.15
N LYS A 174 -18.07 3.08 -17.04
CA LYS A 174 -17.76 4.51 -17.05
C LYS A 174 -16.25 4.72 -16.99
N PRO A 175 -15.73 5.81 -17.59
CA PRO A 175 -14.36 6.23 -17.39
C PRO A 175 -14.04 6.46 -15.91
N ILE A 176 -12.84 6.12 -15.51
CA ILE A 176 -12.38 6.20 -14.12
C ILE A 176 -11.18 7.15 -14.04
N LEU A 177 -11.34 8.24 -13.31
CA LEU A 177 -10.28 9.16 -12.96
C LEU A 177 -9.93 8.94 -11.49
N THR A 178 -8.63 8.95 -11.16
CA THR A 178 -8.17 8.72 -9.79
C THR A 178 -7.17 9.78 -9.37
N THR A 179 -7.31 10.32 -8.17
CA THR A 179 -6.29 11.19 -7.57
C THR A 179 -5.98 10.77 -6.15
N MET A 180 -4.69 10.83 -5.84
CA MET A 180 -4.18 10.55 -4.50
C MET A 180 -3.64 11.82 -3.85
N THR A 181 -3.64 11.81 -2.53
CA THR A 181 -3.15 12.92 -1.72
C THR A 181 -1.78 12.55 -1.13
N PHE A 182 -0.81 13.42 -1.36
CA PHE A 182 0.58 13.25 -0.91
C PHE A 182 0.92 14.25 0.17
N GLU A 183 1.77 13.85 1.10
CA GLU A 183 2.31 14.70 2.15
C GLU A 183 3.62 15.39 1.68
N ARG A 184 4.16 16.29 2.50
CA ARG A 184 5.40 17.04 2.18
C ARG A 184 6.63 16.17 1.94
N ASN A 185 6.64 14.93 2.48
CA ASN A 185 7.69 13.95 2.25
C ASN A 185 7.60 13.27 0.86
N GLY A 186 6.61 13.65 0.03
CA GLY A 186 6.38 13.07 -1.29
C GLY A 186 5.72 11.70 -1.28
N ARG A 187 5.14 11.28 -0.15
CA ARG A 187 4.42 10.00 -0.02
C ARG A 187 3.00 10.20 0.50
N THR A 188 2.14 9.23 0.28
CA THR A 188 0.81 9.24 0.91
C THR A 188 0.93 8.89 2.39
N PHE A 189 -0.15 9.07 3.13
CA PHE A 189 -0.22 8.72 4.55
C PHE A 189 0.18 7.25 4.83
N THR A 190 -0.18 6.31 3.96
CA THR A 190 0.21 4.89 4.09
C THR A 190 1.59 4.57 3.51
N GLY A 191 2.35 5.59 3.07
CA GLY A 191 3.73 5.44 2.60
C GLY A 191 3.88 5.18 1.10
N VAL A 192 2.80 5.24 0.32
CA VAL A 192 2.82 5.00 -1.13
C VAL A 192 3.63 6.09 -1.84
N SER A 193 4.56 5.68 -2.71
CA SER A 193 5.29 6.62 -3.55
C SER A 193 4.49 7.02 -4.79
N PRO A 194 4.76 8.19 -5.40
CA PRO A 194 4.13 8.61 -6.65
C PRO A 194 4.34 7.58 -7.78
N ALA A 195 5.52 6.98 -7.85
CA ALA A 195 5.85 5.94 -8.81
C ALA A 195 4.98 4.67 -8.62
N CYS A 196 4.84 4.18 -7.39
CA CYS A 196 3.99 3.01 -7.10
C CYS A 196 2.52 3.26 -7.42
N ALA A 197 2.01 4.45 -7.10
CA ALA A 197 0.66 4.87 -7.47
C ALA A 197 0.48 4.84 -9.01
N ALA A 198 1.39 5.47 -9.75
CA ALA A 198 1.33 5.52 -11.21
C ALA A 198 1.39 4.11 -11.84
N VAL A 199 2.33 3.27 -11.42
CA VAL A 199 2.49 1.89 -11.93
C VAL A 199 1.26 1.05 -11.67
N THR A 200 0.72 1.09 -10.45
CA THR A 200 -0.44 0.29 -10.05
C THR A 200 -1.72 0.74 -10.75
N LEU A 201 -2.00 2.04 -10.75
CA LEU A 201 -3.23 2.60 -11.35
C LEU A 201 -3.24 2.45 -12.87
N THR A 202 -2.08 2.66 -13.53
CA THR A 202 -1.93 2.39 -14.96
C THR A 202 -2.20 0.91 -15.27
N GLY A 203 -1.64 0.00 -14.48
CA GLY A 203 -1.89 -1.44 -14.61
C GLY A 203 -3.35 -1.78 -14.42
N LEU A 204 -4.02 -1.23 -13.43
CA LEU A 204 -5.45 -1.40 -13.19
C LEU A 204 -6.33 -0.85 -14.32
N GLY A 205 -5.77 -0.05 -15.24
CA GLY A 205 -6.47 0.46 -16.42
C GLY A 205 -7.48 1.54 -16.08
N VAL A 206 -7.11 2.51 -15.25
CA VAL A 206 -7.84 3.77 -15.09
C VAL A 206 -7.62 4.65 -16.32
N ASP A 207 -8.52 5.60 -16.59
CA ASP A 207 -8.44 6.48 -17.75
C ASP A 207 -7.57 7.72 -17.52
N ALA A 208 -7.47 8.17 -16.28
CA ALA A 208 -6.54 9.21 -15.85
C ALA A 208 -6.17 9.02 -14.37
N LEU A 209 -5.00 9.50 -13.98
CA LEU A 209 -4.51 9.42 -12.60
C LEU A 209 -3.79 10.71 -12.20
N GLY A 210 -3.63 10.94 -10.90
CA GLY A 210 -2.91 12.14 -10.50
C GLY A 210 -2.97 12.46 -9.03
N VAL A 211 -3.00 13.75 -8.74
CA VAL A 211 -2.84 14.30 -7.39
C VAL A 211 -3.88 15.37 -7.09
N ASN A 212 -4.35 15.43 -5.84
CA ASN A 212 -5.20 16.52 -5.39
C ASN A 212 -4.98 16.83 -3.90
N CYS A 213 -5.41 18.00 -3.48
CA CYS A 213 -5.39 18.47 -2.09
C CYS A 213 -3.98 18.55 -1.43
N SER A 214 -3.95 18.70 -0.12
CA SER A 214 -2.82 18.82 0.81
C SER A 214 -1.80 19.91 0.51
N LEU A 215 -1.23 19.92 -0.68
CA LEU A 215 -0.07 20.72 -1.05
C LEU A 215 -0.43 21.77 -2.10
N GLY A 216 0.39 22.83 -2.17
CA GLY A 216 0.34 23.83 -3.22
C GLY A 216 1.02 23.37 -4.51
N PRO A 217 0.90 24.14 -5.61
CA PRO A 217 1.45 23.76 -6.91
C PRO A 217 2.95 23.45 -6.90
N ASP A 218 3.74 24.26 -6.21
CA ASP A 218 5.21 24.11 -6.15
C ASP A 218 5.62 22.84 -5.39
N GLU A 219 4.87 22.50 -4.33
CA GLU A 219 5.13 21.31 -3.52
C GLU A 219 4.68 20.02 -4.24
N LEU A 220 3.66 20.10 -5.12
CA LEU A 220 3.18 18.96 -5.93
C LEU A 220 4.01 18.73 -7.19
N GLU A 221 4.78 19.71 -7.68
CA GLU A 221 5.57 19.55 -8.90
C GLU A 221 6.51 18.33 -8.88
N PRO A 222 7.30 18.06 -7.81
CA PRO A 222 8.13 16.86 -7.71
C PRO A 222 7.33 15.57 -7.74
N VAL A 223 6.15 15.54 -7.10
CA VAL A 223 5.26 14.38 -7.05
C VAL A 223 4.73 14.07 -8.46
N VAL A 224 4.21 15.08 -9.16
CA VAL A 224 3.70 14.96 -10.53
C VAL A 224 4.81 14.57 -11.50
N SER A 225 5.99 15.17 -11.35
CA SER A 225 7.17 14.85 -12.15
C SER A 225 7.57 13.38 -11.98
N GLU A 226 7.55 12.85 -10.75
CA GLU A 226 7.84 11.45 -10.49
C GLU A 226 6.77 10.53 -11.09
N MET A 227 5.47 10.78 -10.84
CA MET A 227 4.38 9.99 -11.42
C MET A 227 4.47 9.95 -12.94
N SER A 228 4.77 11.09 -13.56
CA SER A 228 4.85 11.20 -15.00
C SER A 228 5.88 10.27 -15.63
N LYS A 229 6.91 9.81 -14.91
CA LYS A 229 7.94 8.89 -15.44
C LYS A 229 7.37 7.48 -15.66
N TYR A 230 6.31 7.11 -14.96
CA TYR A 230 5.80 5.73 -14.89
C TYR A 230 4.44 5.54 -15.56
N THR A 231 3.88 6.56 -16.21
CA THR A 231 2.61 6.46 -16.94
C THR A 231 2.60 7.31 -18.19
N ASN A 232 1.81 6.89 -19.18
CA ASN A 232 1.42 7.68 -20.36
C ASN A 232 -0.04 8.13 -20.30
N LEU A 233 -0.74 7.81 -19.19
CA LEU A 233 -2.11 8.28 -18.99
C LEU A 233 -2.13 9.79 -18.73
N PRO A 234 -3.25 10.46 -19.04
CA PRO A 234 -3.46 11.84 -18.66
C PRO A 234 -3.31 12.05 -17.15
N LEU A 235 -2.64 13.14 -16.75
CA LEU A 235 -2.45 13.47 -15.35
C LEU A 235 -3.50 14.47 -14.89
N VAL A 236 -4.19 14.15 -13.79
CA VAL A 236 -5.10 15.02 -13.07
C VAL A 236 -4.33 15.75 -11.98
N ILE A 237 -4.31 17.09 -12.04
CA ILE A 237 -3.62 17.94 -11.06
C ILE A 237 -4.61 18.94 -10.49
N LYS A 238 -4.97 18.76 -9.22
CA LYS A 238 -5.98 19.57 -8.50
C LYS A 238 -5.36 20.06 -7.18
N ALA A 239 -4.35 20.94 -7.31
CA ALA A 239 -3.61 21.52 -6.18
C ALA A 239 -4.49 22.42 -5.33
N ASN A 240 -4.13 22.59 -4.05
CA ASN A 240 -4.71 23.64 -3.21
C ASN A 240 -4.41 25.02 -3.82
N ALA A 241 -5.37 25.94 -3.74
CA ALA A 241 -5.30 27.23 -4.42
C ALA A 241 -4.06 28.03 -4.02
N GLY A 242 -3.09 28.09 -4.95
CA GLY A 242 -2.04 29.09 -5.02
C GLY A 242 -2.30 30.02 -6.21
N LEU A 243 -1.43 31.01 -6.43
CA LEU A 243 -1.49 31.86 -7.61
C LEU A 243 -1.27 31.01 -8.87
N PRO A 244 -2.08 31.18 -9.95
CA PRO A 244 -1.89 30.43 -11.19
C PRO A 244 -0.51 30.74 -11.76
N ALA A 245 0.32 29.73 -11.93
CA ALA A 245 1.56 29.87 -12.66
C ALA A 245 1.26 29.63 -14.16
N ASP A 246 1.66 30.59 -15.00
CA ASP A 246 1.55 30.54 -16.46
C ASP A 246 2.55 29.52 -17.04
N ARG A 247 2.34 28.21 -16.79
CA ARG A 247 3.17 27.13 -17.36
C ARG A 247 2.36 26.35 -18.38
N LYS A 248 2.77 26.42 -19.63
CA LYS A 248 2.22 25.60 -20.73
C LYS A 248 2.81 24.20 -20.63
N TYR A 249 2.00 23.23 -20.26
CA TYR A 249 2.34 21.81 -20.35
C TYR A 249 2.10 21.32 -21.80
N GLN A 250 3.09 20.66 -22.39
CA GLN A 250 2.91 19.91 -23.64
C GLN A 250 3.05 18.42 -23.33
N PRO A 251 2.03 17.60 -23.62
CA PRO A 251 2.13 16.15 -23.47
C PRO A 251 3.25 15.61 -24.36
N GLN A 252 4.22 14.92 -23.78
CA GLN A 252 5.23 14.17 -24.53
C GLN A 252 4.94 12.68 -24.35
N THR A 253 4.69 11.99 -25.46
CA THR A 253 4.71 10.51 -25.46
C THR A 253 6.13 10.04 -25.23
N LYS A 254 6.33 9.23 -24.20
CA LYS A 254 7.63 8.62 -23.90
C LYS A 254 7.48 7.11 -23.73
N SER A 255 8.57 6.39 -23.91
CA SER A 255 8.65 4.99 -23.53
C SER A 255 8.64 4.88 -22.01
N VAL A 256 7.70 4.11 -21.47
CA VAL A 256 7.66 3.76 -20.04
C VAL A 256 8.28 2.39 -19.88
N ASP A 257 9.32 2.30 -19.04
CA ASP A 257 10.02 1.05 -18.82
C ASP A 257 9.15 -0.02 -18.15
N THR A 258 9.54 -1.27 -18.33
CA THR A 258 8.92 -2.42 -17.69
C THR A 258 9.13 -2.34 -16.17
N THR A 259 8.04 -2.29 -15.41
CA THR A 259 8.07 -2.10 -13.96
C THR A 259 7.09 -2.99 -13.24
N VAL A 260 7.47 -3.43 -12.04
CA VAL A 260 6.59 -4.04 -11.04
C VAL A 260 6.77 -3.30 -9.73
N CYS A 261 5.81 -3.37 -8.83
CA CYS A 261 5.91 -2.65 -7.56
C CYS A 261 5.16 -3.34 -6.40
N SER A 262 5.65 -3.08 -5.20
CA SER A 262 4.86 -3.15 -3.97
C SER A 262 4.05 -1.86 -3.80
N SER A 263 3.48 -1.62 -2.62
CA SER A 263 2.86 -0.32 -2.30
C SER A 263 3.88 0.82 -2.14
N THR A 264 5.14 0.51 -1.85
CA THR A 264 6.17 1.49 -1.45
C THR A 264 7.41 1.50 -2.34
N THR A 265 7.70 0.41 -3.06
CA THR A 265 8.92 0.22 -3.85
C THR A 265 8.62 -0.21 -5.28
N VAL A 266 9.19 0.50 -6.25
CA VAL A 266 9.19 0.14 -7.69
C VAL A 266 10.47 -0.58 -8.04
N VAL A 267 10.36 -1.66 -8.83
CA VAL A 267 11.47 -2.37 -9.45
C VAL A 267 11.37 -2.24 -10.97
N GLU A 268 12.29 -1.52 -11.56
CA GLU A 268 12.43 -1.40 -13.01
C GLU A 268 13.19 -2.61 -13.55
N ILE A 269 12.64 -3.27 -14.59
CA ILE A 269 13.28 -4.43 -15.22
C ILE A 269 14.15 -3.95 -16.38
N ASN A 270 15.22 -3.25 -16.05
CA ASN A 270 16.20 -2.69 -17.01
C ASN A 270 17.55 -3.43 -17.01
N GLY A 271 17.58 -4.66 -16.49
CA GLY A 271 18.71 -5.57 -16.38
C GLY A 271 18.35 -6.73 -15.47
N PRO A 272 19.26 -7.65 -15.15
CA PRO A 272 18.96 -8.78 -14.27
C PRO A 272 18.46 -8.32 -12.90
N ARG A 273 17.26 -8.77 -12.49
CA ARG A 273 16.64 -8.54 -11.17
C ARG A 273 16.37 -9.87 -10.48
N ILE A 274 16.83 -10.01 -9.26
CA ILE A 274 16.80 -11.29 -8.53
C ILE A 274 15.39 -11.55 -7.99
N ILE A 275 14.80 -12.68 -8.42
CA ILE A 275 13.59 -13.25 -7.80
C ILE A 275 14.02 -14.33 -6.81
N GLY A 276 13.63 -14.18 -5.55
CA GLY A 276 13.94 -15.14 -4.48
C GLY A 276 13.04 -16.37 -4.50
N GLU A 277 13.61 -17.59 -4.56
CA GLU A 277 12.91 -18.88 -4.75
C GLU A 277 12.53 -19.63 -3.46
N ARG A 278 12.75 -19.06 -2.27
CA ARG A 278 12.68 -19.84 -1.02
C ARG A 278 11.26 -20.04 -0.48
N ILE A 279 10.30 -19.19 -0.81
CA ILE A 279 8.91 -19.33 -0.40
C ILE A 279 8.18 -20.27 -1.37
N ASN A 280 8.52 -21.52 -1.32
CA ASN A 280 8.00 -22.58 -2.19
C ASN A 280 8.15 -23.94 -1.49
N PRO A 281 7.09 -24.75 -1.39
CA PRO A 281 7.11 -26.04 -0.69
C PRO A 281 7.90 -27.13 -1.39
N THR A 282 8.22 -26.97 -2.68
CA THR A 282 8.89 -28.01 -3.48
C THR A 282 10.26 -28.37 -2.89
N GLY A 283 10.42 -29.62 -2.46
CA GLY A 283 11.68 -30.15 -1.91
C GLY A 283 12.04 -29.66 -0.49
N LYS A 284 11.17 -28.87 0.17
CA LYS A 284 11.46 -28.22 1.46
C LYS A 284 10.52 -28.71 2.57
N LYS A 285 10.97 -29.70 3.35
CA LYS A 285 10.15 -30.32 4.41
C LYS A 285 9.65 -29.32 5.47
N LEU A 286 10.53 -28.46 5.98
CA LEU A 286 10.17 -27.46 7.00
C LEU A 286 9.16 -26.44 6.47
N PHE A 287 9.27 -26.04 5.22
CA PHE A 287 8.31 -25.12 4.62
C PHE A 287 6.92 -25.76 4.46
N LYS A 288 6.87 -27.03 4.02
CA LYS A 288 5.61 -27.80 3.98
C LYS A 288 4.95 -27.89 5.34
N GLN A 289 5.74 -28.22 6.37
CA GLN A 289 5.26 -28.26 7.75
C GLN A 289 4.72 -26.91 8.21
N ALA A 290 5.42 -25.82 7.92
CA ALA A 290 5.00 -24.46 8.27
C ALA A 290 3.66 -24.09 7.61
N LEU A 291 3.41 -24.52 6.36
CA LEU A 291 2.12 -24.32 5.69
C LEU A 291 0.99 -25.08 6.39
N VAL A 292 1.20 -26.36 6.71
CA VAL A 292 0.19 -27.20 7.38
C VAL A 292 -0.11 -26.71 8.80
N GLU A 293 0.91 -26.34 9.56
CA GLU A 293 0.81 -25.81 10.92
C GLU A 293 0.40 -24.34 10.95
N ASN A 294 0.28 -23.71 9.77
CA ASN A 294 -0.01 -22.28 9.63
C ASN A 294 1.00 -21.39 10.38
N ASN A 295 2.27 -21.78 10.36
CA ASN A 295 3.37 -21.04 10.97
C ASN A 295 3.82 -19.91 10.03
N ILE A 296 3.14 -18.76 10.11
CA ILE A 296 3.41 -17.60 9.27
C ILE A 296 4.78 -16.99 9.58
N ASP A 297 5.22 -16.98 10.83
CA ASP A 297 6.51 -16.41 11.23
C ASP A 297 7.69 -17.11 10.53
N TYR A 298 7.64 -18.44 10.38
CA TYR A 298 8.64 -19.17 9.59
C TYR A 298 8.66 -18.70 8.13
N ILE A 299 7.48 -18.46 7.54
CA ILE A 299 7.37 -17.96 6.15
C ILE A 299 7.94 -16.54 6.05
N LEU A 300 7.62 -15.67 7.01
CA LEU A 300 8.17 -14.31 7.09
C LEU A 300 9.69 -14.32 7.26
N THR A 301 10.23 -15.22 8.10
CA THR A 301 11.68 -15.38 8.24
C THR A 301 12.34 -15.78 6.90
N GLN A 302 11.70 -16.63 6.10
CA GLN A 302 12.20 -16.96 4.76
C GLN A 302 12.13 -15.74 3.82
N ALA A 303 11.08 -14.91 3.89
CA ALA A 303 10.95 -13.70 3.09
C ALA A 303 12.05 -12.68 3.45
N LEU A 304 12.16 -12.33 4.73
CA LEU A 304 13.14 -11.37 5.24
C LEU A 304 14.59 -11.80 4.94
N SER A 305 14.91 -13.09 5.16
CA SER A 305 16.23 -13.63 4.85
C SER A 305 16.60 -13.47 3.37
N GLN A 306 15.65 -13.64 2.46
CA GLN A 306 15.89 -13.47 1.02
C GLN A 306 16.09 -12.01 0.63
N VAL A 307 15.32 -11.10 1.21
CA VAL A 307 15.48 -9.65 0.99
C VAL A 307 16.85 -9.20 1.49
N GLN A 308 17.25 -9.64 2.69
CA GLN A 308 18.59 -9.39 3.23
C GLN A 308 19.71 -9.99 2.36
N GLY A 309 19.46 -11.14 1.73
CA GLY A 309 20.35 -11.78 0.78
C GLY A 309 20.45 -11.07 -0.57
N GLY A 310 19.59 -10.08 -0.84
CA GLY A 310 19.58 -9.28 -2.05
C GLY A 310 18.49 -9.66 -3.07
N ALA A 311 17.42 -10.35 -2.66
CA ALA A 311 16.24 -10.49 -3.51
C ALA A 311 15.57 -9.13 -3.72
N GLU A 312 15.24 -8.80 -4.96
CA GLU A 312 14.53 -7.59 -5.34
C GLU A 312 13.03 -7.86 -5.56
N ILE A 313 12.67 -9.12 -5.76
CA ILE A 313 11.31 -9.65 -5.92
C ILE A 313 11.27 -10.99 -5.19
N LEU A 314 10.13 -11.38 -4.60
CA LEU A 314 9.97 -12.69 -3.97
C LEU A 314 8.93 -13.52 -4.71
N ASP A 315 9.31 -14.74 -5.10
CA ASP A 315 8.38 -15.76 -5.59
C ASP A 315 7.63 -16.40 -4.42
N VAL A 316 6.30 -16.45 -4.52
CA VAL A 316 5.41 -16.94 -3.46
C VAL A 316 4.54 -18.07 -3.98
N ASN A 317 4.91 -19.29 -3.62
CA ASN A 317 4.14 -20.52 -3.88
C ASN A 317 3.76 -21.18 -2.54
N VAL A 318 2.48 -21.45 -2.35
CA VAL A 318 1.94 -22.10 -1.15
C VAL A 318 1.21 -23.41 -1.49
N GLY A 319 1.44 -23.96 -2.69
CA GLY A 319 0.77 -25.16 -3.19
C GLY A 319 1.07 -26.40 -2.35
N HIS A 320 0.13 -26.82 -1.51
CA HIS A 320 0.21 -28.04 -0.72
C HIS A 320 -1.15 -28.75 -0.65
N PRO A 321 -1.24 -30.09 -0.82
CA PRO A 321 -2.51 -30.78 -0.90
C PRO A 321 -3.32 -30.80 0.41
N GLU A 322 -2.68 -30.58 1.56
CA GLU A 322 -3.31 -30.66 2.88
C GLU A 322 -3.86 -29.30 3.38
N ILE A 323 -3.82 -28.24 2.55
CA ILE A 323 -4.29 -26.92 2.95
C ILE A 323 -5.27 -26.32 1.95
N ASP A 324 -6.04 -25.31 2.39
CA ASP A 324 -6.79 -24.40 1.51
C ASP A 324 -5.79 -23.39 0.90
N GLU A 325 -5.29 -23.72 -0.29
CA GLU A 325 -4.27 -22.90 -0.97
C GLU A 325 -4.73 -21.48 -1.22
N LYS A 326 -6.01 -21.26 -1.56
CA LYS A 326 -6.58 -19.94 -1.80
C LYS A 326 -6.49 -19.06 -0.55
N LYS A 327 -6.95 -19.56 0.60
CA LYS A 327 -6.88 -18.81 1.86
C LYS A 327 -5.44 -18.59 2.31
N MET A 328 -4.59 -19.61 2.15
CA MET A 328 -3.18 -19.53 2.51
C MET A 328 -2.45 -18.49 1.66
N MET A 329 -2.67 -18.45 0.34
CA MET A 329 -2.07 -17.45 -0.56
C MET A 329 -2.40 -16.05 -0.10
N VAL A 330 -3.67 -15.73 0.12
CA VAL A 330 -4.09 -14.40 0.59
C VAL A 330 -3.44 -14.05 1.93
N ARG A 331 -3.40 -15.00 2.88
CA ARG A 331 -2.81 -14.80 4.19
C ARG A 331 -1.32 -14.53 4.11
N VAL A 332 -0.59 -15.32 3.33
CA VAL A 332 0.86 -15.19 3.16
C VAL A 332 1.21 -13.89 2.45
N LEU A 333 0.49 -13.52 1.39
CA LEU A 333 0.70 -12.26 0.68
C LEU A 333 0.51 -11.05 1.61
N LYS A 334 -0.58 -11.02 2.37
CA LYS A 334 -0.83 -9.94 3.36
C LYS A 334 0.27 -9.88 4.42
N ALA A 335 0.69 -11.04 4.93
CA ALA A 335 1.74 -11.11 5.94
C ALA A 335 3.10 -10.62 5.40
N ILE A 336 3.51 -11.06 4.21
CA ILE A 336 4.78 -10.61 3.60
C ILE A 336 4.75 -9.10 3.33
N GLN A 337 3.67 -8.58 2.76
CA GLN A 337 3.52 -7.14 2.46
C GLN A 337 3.51 -6.26 3.72
N SER A 338 3.26 -6.82 4.90
CA SER A 338 3.33 -6.07 6.17
C SER A 338 4.75 -5.94 6.74
N VAL A 339 5.73 -6.73 6.23
CA VAL A 339 7.10 -6.75 6.74
C VAL A 339 8.17 -6.54 5.66
N CYS A 340 7.82 -6.72 4.38
CA CYS A 340 8.74 -6.58 3.24
C CYS A 340 8.22 -5.56 2.24
N ASP A 341 9.11 -4.74 1.69
CA ASP A 341 8.80 -3.69 0.72
C ASP A 341 8.93 -4.14 -0.74
N VAL A 342 9.50 -5.33 -0.99
CA VAL A 342 9.78 -5.80 -2.35
C VAL A 342 8.51 -6.30 -3.04
N PRO A 343 8.39 -6.14 -4.37
CA PRO A 343 7.31 -6.73 -5.14
C PRO A 343 7.27 -8.25 -5.02
N LEU A 344 6.08 -8.83 -5.22
CA LEU A 344 5.90 -10.29 -5.17
C LEU A 344 5.55 -10.86 -6.54
N GLN A 345 6.02 -12.09 -6.76
CA GLN A 345 5.59 -12.97 -7.83
C GLN A 345 4.62 -13.99 -7.24
N ILE A 346 3.39 -14.01 -7.73
CA ILE A 346 2.32 -14.92 -7.27
C ILE A 346 2.42 -16.18 -8.10
N ASP A 347 2.80 -17.29 -7.48
CA ASP A 347 3.04 -18.58 -8.15
C ASP A 347 1.96 -19.60 -7.77
N SER A 348 1.08 -19.92 -8.71
CA SER A 348 0.10 -21.01 -8.62
C SER A 348 -0.37 -21.46 -10.00
N THR A 349 -0.82 -22.73 -10.09
CA THR A 349 -1.46 -23.28 -11.29
C THR A 349 -2.99 -23.21 -11.24
N LYS A 350 -3.59 -22.80 -10.11
CA LYS A 350 -5.03 -22.78 -9.90
C LYS A 350 -5.61 -21.38 -10.14
N PRO A 351 -6.52 -21.19 -11.10
CA PRO A 351 -7.08 -19.89 -11.44
C PRO A 351 -7.72 -19.16 -10.24
N GLU A 352 -8.41 -19.89 -9.36
CA GLU A 352 -9.04 -19.32 -8.16
C GLU A 352 -8.05 -18.85 -7.09
N VAL A 353 -6.86 -19.46 -7.03
CA VAL A 353 -5.75 -19.04 -6.16
C VAL A 353 -5.09 -17.81 -6.75
N ILE A 354 -4.83 -17.83 -8.06
CA ILE A 354 -4.27 -16.72 -8.83
C ILE A 354 -5.16 -15.48 -8.67
N GLU A 355 -6.46 -15.62 -8.93
CA GLU A 355 -7.39 -14.48 -8.83
C GLU A 355 -7.42 -13.91 -7.41
N ALA A 356 -7.45 -14.75 -6.39
CA ALA A 356 -7.41 -14.30 -5.01
C ALA A 356 -6.08 -13.59 -4.68
N GLY A 357 -4.95 -14.14 -5.11
CA GLY A 357 -3.64 -13.51 -4.95
C GLY A 357 -3.58 -12.13 -5.60
N LEU A 358 -4.00 -12.03 -6.86
CA LEU A 358 -4.03 -10.76 -7.60
C LEU A 358 -4.98 -9.73 -6.99
N ARG A 359 -6.16 -10.16 -6.51
CA ARG A 359 -7.16 -9.29 -5.89
C ARG A 359 -6.63 -8.59 -4.64
N TYR A 360 -5.98 -9.35 -3.74
CA TYR A 360 -5.54 -8.83 -2.44
C TYR A 360 -4.10 -8.33 -2.42
N TYR A 361 -3.37 -8.37 -3.51
CA TYR A 361 -2.03 -7.80 -3.59
C TYR A 361 -2.10 -6.26 -3.73
N ASN A 362 -1.35 -5.54 -2.90
CA ASN A 362 -1.25 -4.07 -2.95
C ASN A 362 -0.02 -3.65 -3.78
N GLY A 363 -0.23 -3.28 -5.03
CA GLY A 363 0.80 -2.94 -6.01
C GLY A 363 0.57 -3.61 -7.37
N LYS A 364 1.62 -3.66 -8.22
CA LYS A 364 1.65 -4.40 -9.49
C LYS A 364 2.53 -5.63 -9.36
N PRO A 365 1.97 -6.85 -9.18
CA PRO A 365 2.73 -8.08 -9.03
C PRO A 365 3.16 -8.68 -10.37
N ILE A 366 4.00 -9.71 -10.29
CA ILE A 366 4.19 -10.67 -11.37
C ILE A 366 3.25 -11.86 -11.09
N LEU A 367 2.60 -12.38 -12.11
CA LEU A 367 1.91 -13.65 -12.06
C LEU A 367 2.79 -14.75 -12.66
N ASN A 368 3.03 -15.83 -11.95
CA ASN A 368 3.66 -17.06 -12.41
C ASN A 368 2.64 -18.21 -12.31
N SER A 369 2.02 -18.68 -13.40
CA SER A 369 2.30 -18.42 -14.79
C SER A 369 1.11 -18.71 -15.72
N VAL A 370 1.25 -18.34 -16.97
CA VAL A 370 0.46 -18.84 -18.09
C VAL A 370 1.36 -19.71 -18.97
N ASN A 371 0.79 -20.66 -19.71
CA ASN A 371 1.51 -21.45 -20.70
C ASN A 371 0.84 -21.37 -22.08
N GLY A 372 1.40 -22.05 -23.09
CA GLY A 372 0.89 -22.05 -24.45
C GLY A 372 -0.39 -22.86 -24.67
N GLU A 373 -0.93 -23.54 -23.66
CA GLU A 373 -2.21 -24.26 -23.77
C GLU A 373 -3.37 -23.28 -23.93
N GLU A 374 -4.30 -23.57 -24.84
CA GLU A 374 -5.43 -22.69 -25.12
C GLU A 374 -6.28 -22.41 -23.87
N GLN A 375 -6.50 -23.44 -23.03
CA GLN A 375 -7.25 -23.28 -21.79
C GLN A 375 -6.54 -22.35 -20.80
N SER A 376 -5.21 -22.44 -20.68
CA SER A 376 -4.41 -21.57 -19.84
C SER A 376 -4.49 -20.12 -20.32
N LEU A 377 -4.29 -19.89 -21.62
CA LEU A 377 -4.36 -18.56 -22.22
C LEU A 377 -5.73 -17.91 -22.04
N ALA A 378 -6.80 -18.66 -22.29
CA ALA A 378 -8.18 -18.16 -22.20
C ALA A 378 -8.61 -17.85 -20.75
N THR A 379 -8.05 -18.56 -19.77
CA THR A 379 -8.45 -18.42 -18.35
C THR A 379 -7.60 -17.38 -17.63
N ILE A 380 -6.28 -17.40 -17.85
CA ILE A 380 -5.34 -16.63 -17.03
C ILE A 380 -5.14 -15.21 -17.56
N LEU A 381 -5.01 -15.01 -18.89
CA LEU A 381 -4.74 -13.67 -19.43
C LEU A 381 -5.84 -12.63 -19.09
N PRO A 382 -7.14 -12.96 -19.08
CA PRO A 382 -8.16 -12.04 -18.62
C PRO A 382 -7.98 -11.60 -17.15
N LEU A 383 -7.52 -12.50 -16.27
CA LEU A 383 -7.21 -12.17 -14.86
C LEU A 383 -6.02 -11.20 -14.78
N VAL A 384 -4.94 -11.47 -15.55
CA VAL A 384 -3.79 -10.57 -15.64
C VAL A 384 -4.22 -9.16 -16.05
N LYS A 385 -5.05 -9.05 -17.10
CA LYS A 385 -5.59 -7.77 -17.59
C LYS A 385 -6.46 -7.09 -16.56
N LYS A 386 -7.35 -7.85 -15.92
CA LYS A 386 -8.30 -7.34 -14.91
C LYS A 386 -7.57 -6.69 -13.73
N TYR A 387 -6.53 -7.32 -13.22
CA TYR A 387 -5.80 -6.89 -12.04
C TYR A 387 -4.53 -6.09 -12.33
N GLY A 388 -4.18 -5.90 -13.60
CA GLY A 388 -3.06 -5.07 -14.02
C GLY A 388 -1.67 -5.63 -13.67
N ALA A 389 -1.53 -6.95 -13.60
CA ALA A 389 -0.27 -7.63 -13.30
C ALA A 389 0.63 -7.75 -14.53
N SER A 390 1.92 -7.99 -14.33
CA SER A 390 2.78 -8.61 -15.33
C SER A 390 2.66 -10.13 -15.26
N VAL A 391 3.00 -10.86 -16.32
CA VAL A 391 2.82 -12.32 -16.38
C VAL A 391 4.03 -13.05 -16.94
N VAL A 392 4.39 -14.19 -16.30
CA VAL A 392 5.36 -15.14 -16.82
C VAL A 392 4.66 -16.10 -17.77
N GLY A 393 5.14 -16.21 -19.00
CA GLY A 393 4.71 -17.16 -20.01
C GLY A 393 5.69 -18.33 -20.13
N LEU A 394 5.23 -19.54 -19.80
CA LEU A 394 6.05 -20.76 -19.92
C LEU A 394 6.04 -21.26 -21.36
N ALA A 395 7.22 -21.46 -21.97
CA ALA A 395 7.38 -21.95 -23.32
C ALA A 395 7.09 -23.47 -23.43
N LEU A 396 5.87 -23.89 -23.04
CA LEU A 396 5.33 -25.23 -23.15
C LEU A 396 3.86 -25.18 -23.59
N ASP A 397 3.35 -26.26 -24.16
CA ASP A 397 1.95 -26.43 -24.55
C ASP A 397 1.44 -27.86 -24.25
N GLU A 398 0.31 -28.23 -24.86
CA GLU A 398 -0.33 -29.53 -24.71
C GLU A 398 0.61 -30.72 -25.04
N ASN A 399 1.66 -30.48 -25.85
CA ASN A 399 2.67 -31.46 -26.22
C ASN A 399 3.86 -31.50 -25.25
N GLY A 400 3.82 -30.64 -24.20
CA GLY A 400 4.88 -30.49 -23.23
C GLY A 400 5.95 -29.47 -23.67
N ILE A 401 7.18 -29.62 -23.15
CA ILE A 401 8.29 -28.67 -23.42
C ILE A 401 8.97 -29.07 -24.73
N PRO A 402 9.01 -28.18 -25.74
CA PRO A 402 9.73 -28.46 -27.00
C PRO A 402 11.22 -28.69 -26.75
N LYS A 403 11.80 -29.66 -27.47
CA LYS A 403 13.22 -30.00 -27.38
C LYS A 403 14.13 -28.95 -28.05
N THR A 404 13.59 -28.15 -28.98
CA THR A 404 14.33 -27.17 -29.76
C THR A 404 14.08 -25.74 -29.32
N ALA A 405 15.04 -24.86 -29.51
CA ALA A 405 14.90 -23.44 -29.32
C ALA A 405 13.77 -22.83 -30.16
N GLU A 406 13.66 -23.27 -31.44
CA GLU A 406 12.60 -22.86 -32.36
C GLU A 406 11.21 -23.16 -31.79
N GLY A 407 10.96 -24.39 -31.35
CA GLY A 407 9.66 -24.79 -30.82
C GLY A 407 9.28 -23.99 -29.58
N ARG A 408 10.25 -23.70 -28.69
CA ARG A 408 10.02 -22.83 -27.50
C ARG A 408 9.73 -21.39 -27.92
N PHE A 409 10.42 -20.88 -28.91
CA PHE A 409 10.22 -19.54 -29.46
C PHE A 409 8.81 -19.38 -30.07
N GLU A 410 8.34 -20.35 -30.84
CA GLU A 410 6.99 -20.31 -31.44
C GLU A 410 5.88 -20.30 -30.37
N ILE A 411 6.04 -21.07 -29.27
CA ILE A 411 5.10 -21.03 -28.15
C ILE A 411 5.18 -19.67 -27.45
N ALA A 412 6.37 -19.14 -27.21
CA ALA A 412 6.57 -17.81 -26.62
C ALA A 412 5.86 -16.73 -27.45
N LYS A 413 6.04 -16.77 -28.78
CA LYS A 413 5.38 -15.84 -29.71
C LYS A 413 3.86 -15.94 -29.61
N ARG A 414 3.28 -17.16 -29.58
CA ARG A 414 1.85 -17.38 -29.43
C ARG A 414 1.32 -16.77 -28.12
N ILE A 415 2.04 -16.97 -26.99
CA ILE A 415 1.67 -16.38 -25.69
C ILE A 415 1.64 -14.85 -25.77
N VAL A 416 2.66 -14.24 -26.35
CA VAL A 416 2.76 -12.78 -26.50
C VAL A 416 1.62 -12.22 -27.36
N GLU A 417 1.38 -12.83 -28.53
CA GLU A 417 0.29 -12.40 -29.43
C GLU A 417 -1.09 -12.52 -28.76
N ARG A 418 -1.32 -13.56 -27.97
CA ARG A 418 -2.57 -13.75 -27.22
C ARG A 418 -2.70 -12.74 -26.08
N ALA A 419 -1.61 -12.41 -25.38
CA ALA A 419 -1.60 -11.38 -24.34
C ALA A 419 -1.92 -9.99 -24.93
N GLU A 420 -1.29 -9.64 -26.06
CA GLU A 420 -1.58 -8.38 -26.76
C GLU A 420 -3.04 -8.31 -27.25
N ALA A 421 -3.60 -9.43 -27.72
CA ALA A 421 -4.99 -9.50 -28.17
C ALA A 421 -6.02 -9.22 -27.06
N VAL A 422 -5.70 -9.52 -25.80
CA VAL A 422 -6.53 -9.15 -24.65
C VAL A 422 -6.16 -7.79 -24.04
N GLY A 423 -5.20 -7.07 -24.65
CA GLY A 423 -4.79 -5.74 -24.25
C GLY A 423 -3.76 -5.69 -23.12
N ILE A 424 -2.96 -6.72 -22.93
CA ILE A 424 -1.77 -6.70 -22.08
C ILE A 424 -0.59 -6.22 -22.93
N ASP A 425 0.12 -5.19 -22.45
CA ASP A 425 1.30 -4.67 -23.15
C ASP A 425 2.42 -5.72 -23.16
N ARG A 426 3.12 -5.87 -24.29
CA ARG A 426 4.26 -6.80 -24.46
C ARG A 426 5.31 -6.65 -23.38
N LYS A 427 5.57 -5.43 -22.91
CA LYS A 427 6.52 -5.15 -21.82
C LYS A 427 6.15 -5.82 -20.49
N ASP A 428 4.89 -6.21 -20.29
CA ASP A 428 4.37 -6.88 -19.10
C ASP A 428 4.30 -8.40 -19.26
N VAL A 429 4.80 -8.96 -20.38
CA VAL A 429 4.92 -10.39 -20.65
C VAL A 429 6.38 -10.81 -20.54
N TYR A 430 6.66 -11.72 -19.60
CA TYR A 430 8.01 -12.26 -19.35
C TYR A 430 8.04 -13.72 -19.75
N ILE A 431 8.97 -14.14 -20.59
CA ILE A 431 9.01 -15.50 -21.12
C ILE A 431 10.01 -16.34 -20.33
N ASP A 432 9.55 -17.47 -19.79
CA ASP A 432 10.38 -18.54 -19.25
C ASP A 432 10.58 -19.63 -20.33
N CYS A 433 11.80 -19.71 -20.85
CA CYS A 433 12.17 -20.73 -21.85
C CYS A 433 12.36 -22.13 -21.26
N LEU A 434 12.14 -22.30 -19.95
CA LEU A 434 12.19 -23.54 -19.19
C LEU A 434 13.57 -24.21 -19.14
N THR A 435 14.08 -24.34 -17.92
CA THR A 435 15.36 -25.00 -17.64
C THR A 435 15.13 -26.49 -17.39
N LEU A 436 15.60 -27.33 -18.28
CA LEU A 436 15.68 -28.78 -18.07
C LEU A 436 17.02 -29.18 -17.46
N THR A 437 17.00 -30.24 -16.65
CA THR A 437 18.21 -30.68 -15.98
C THR A 437 19.21 -31.33 -16.93
N VAL A 438 20.47 -30.89 -16.90
CA VAL A 438 21.54 -31.43 -17.76
C VAL A 438 21.95 -32.87 -17.40
N SER A 439 21.57 -33.37 -16.21
CA SER A 439 21.78 -34.78 -15.86
C SER A 439 20.92 -35.73 -16.68
N ALA A 440 19.75 -35.27 -17.16
CA ALA A 440 18.87 -36.01 -18.02
C ALA A 440 19.16 -35.76 -19.51
N GLU A 441 19.39 -34.51 -19.91
CA GLU A 441 19.61 -34.14 -21.32
C GLU A 441 20.57 -32.92 -21.42
N GLN A 442 21.85 -33.19 -21.72
CA GLN A 442 22.86 -32.14 -21.79
C GLN A 442 22.61 -31.11 -22.90
N ALA A 443 22.05 -31.53 -24.05
CA ALA A 443 21.74 -30.64 -25.15
C ALA A 443 20.68 -29.58 -24.79
N ALA A 444 19.78 -29.87 -23.85
CA ALA A 444 18.71 -28.97 -23.45
C ALA A 444 19.22 -27.60 -22.93
N CYS A 445 20.40 -27.56 -22.32
CA CYS A 445 21.00 -26.31 -21.83
C CYS A 445 21.21 -25.32 -22.99
N ARG A 446 21.79 -25.75 -24.11
CA ARG A 446 22.02 -24.89 -25.29
C ARG A 446 20.71 -24.45 -25.94
N GLN A 447 19.74 -25.34 -26.01
CA GLN A 447 18.42 -25.00 -26.56
C GLN A 447 17.69 -23.95 -25.69
N THR A 448 17.82 -24.04 -24.35
CA THR A 448 17.27 -23.01 -23.43
C THR A 448 17.95 -21.67 -23.66
N LEU A 449 19.29 -21.63 -23.74
CA LEU A 449 20.03 -20.39 -23.94
C LEU A 449 19.75 -19.72 -25.29
N GLU A 450 19.64 -20.52 -26.35
CA GLU A 450 19.30 -20.04 -27.70
C GLU A 450 17.86 -19.51 -27.76
N ALA A 451 16.89 -20.22 -27.16
CA ALA A 451 15.50 -19.76 -27.09
C ALA A 451 15.40 -18.44 -26.33
N LEU A 452 16.12 -18.32 -25.21
CA LEU A 452 16.17 -17.10 -24.41
C LEU A 452 16.72 -15.92 -25.21
N HIS A 453 17.82 -16.12 -25.94
CA HIS A 453 18.41 -15.11 -26.83
C HIS A 453 17.41 -14.62 -27.88
N ARG A 454 16.72 -15.56 -28.53
CA ARG A 454 15.73 -15.23 -29.58
C ARG A 454 14.52 -14.51 -29.00
N VAL A 455 13.98 -14.93 -27.86
CA VAL A 455 12.90 -14.21 -27.18
C VAL A 455 13.30 -12.77 -26.86
N LYS A 456 14.52 -12.58 -26.39
CA LYS A 456 15.05 -11.25 -26.06
C LYS A 456 15.21 -10.36 -27.28
N THR A 457 15.79 -10.90 -28.36
CA THR A 457 16.20 -10.10 -29.53
C THR A 457 15.14 -10.03 -30.61
N GLU A 458 14.35 -11.08 -30.86
CA GLU A 458 13.37 -11.14 -31.93
C GLU A 458 11.94 -10.77 -31.44
N LEU A 459 11.52 -11.19 -30.23
CA LEU A 459 10.23 -10.77 -29.65
C LEU A 459 10.32 -9.48 -28.86
N GLY A 460 11.50 -9.10 -28.38
CA GLY A 460 11.70 -7.90 -27.57
C GLY A 460 11.05 -7.98 -26.18
N CYS A 461 10.74 -9.19 -25.71
CA CYS A 461 10.18 -9.43 -24.39
C CYS A 461 11.25 -9.48 -23.31
N LYS A 462 10.85 -9.29 -22.06
CA LYS A 462 11.67 -9.65 -20.90
C LYS A 462 11.66 -11.15 -20.70
N THR A 463 12.68 -11.66 -20.04
CA THR A 463 12.87 -13.10 -19.84
C THR A 463 12.98 -13.45 -18.37
N CYS A 464 12.41 -14.60 -18.01
CA CYS A 464 12.47 -15.17 -16.67
C CYS A 464 13.01 -16.59 -16.72
N LEU A 465 13.64 -17.11 -15.68
CA LEU A 465 14.14 -18.48 -15.69
C LEU A 465 14.38 -19.03 -14.29
N GLY A 466 13.85 -20.24 -14.03
CA GLY A 466 14.19 -21.02 -12.85
C GLY A 466 15.59 -21.64 -13.00
N VAL A 467 16.63 -20.93 -12.56
CA VAL A 467 18.04 -21.27 -12.80
C VAL A 467 18.44 -22.57 -12.12
N SER A 468 17.98 -22.80 -10.89
CA SER A 468 18.41 -23.92 -10.06
C SER A 468 18.02 -25.31 -10.61
N ASN A 469 17.10 -25.37 -11.57
CA ASN A 469 16.64 -26.60 -12.20
C ASN A 469 17.73 -27.30 -13.03
N ILE A 470 18.66 -26.53 -13.60
CA ILE A 470 19.73 -27.03 -14.47
C ILE A 470 20.56 -28.17 -13.85
N SER A 471 20.76 -28.11 -12.55
CA SER A 471 21.71 -28.95 -11.81
C SER A 471 21.07 -30.10 -11.02
N PHE A 472 19.77 -30.37 -11.16
CA PHE A 472 19.14 -31.46 -10.43
C PHE A 472 19.85 -32.80 -10.74
N GLY A 473 20.15 -33.57 -9.67
CA GLY A 473 20.85 -34.85 -9.77
C GLY A 473 22.37 -34.75 -9.86
N LEU A 474 22.94 -33.54 -9.93
CA LEU A 474 24.39 -33.35 -9.98
C LEU A 474 24.98 -33.04 -8.59
N PRO A 475 26.24 -33.47 -8.30
CA PRO A 475 26.98 -32.98 -7.15
C PRO A 475 27.43 -31.53 -7.38
N ASN A 476 27.77 -30.82 -6.28
CA ASN A 476 28.22 -29.43 -6.32
C ASN A 476 27.35 -28.51 -7.21
N ARG A 477 26.05 -28.56 -6.95
CA ARG A 477 25.03 -27.83 -7.73
C ARG A 477 25.31 -26.34 -7.86
N GLU A 478 25.87 -25.73 -6.83
CA GLU A 478 26.16 -24.29 -6.78
C GLU A 478 27.09 -23.86 -7.93
N LEU A 479 28.15 -24.63 -8.21
CA LEU A 479 29.06 -24.33 -9.30
C LEU A 479 28.35 -24.34 -10.67
N VAL A 480 27.50 -25.35 -10.90
CA VAL A 480 26.73 -25.48 -12.15
C VAL A 480 25.71 -24.35 -12.27
N ASN A 481 24.96 -24.06 -11.20
CA ASN A 481 23.95 -23.02 -11.17
C ASN A 481 24.56 -21.65 -11.46
N ARG A 482 25.65 -21.27 -10.79
CA ARG A 482 26.34 -19.99 -10.99
C ARG A 482 26.83 -19.84 -12.43
N THR A 483 27.44 -20.89 -12.98
CA THR A 483 27.95 -20.85 -14.35
C THR A 483 26.81 -20.71 -15.35
N PHE A 484 25.75 -21.49 -15.21
CA PHE A 484 24.55 -21.39 -16.06
C PHE A 484 23.87 -20.03 -15.92
N LEU A 485 23.74 -19.48 -14.72
CA LEU A 485 23.22 -18.14 -14.48
C LEU A 485 23.97 -17.08 -15.30
N THR A 486 25.31 -17.10 -15.26
CA THR A 486 26.13 -16.15 -16.00
C THR A 486 25.94 -16.31 -17.51
N MET A 487 25.89 -17.56 -18.03
CA MET A 487 25.62 -17.82 -19.44
C MET A 487 24.20 -17.34 -19.84
N ALA A 488 23.20 -17.53 -18.99
CA ALA A 488 21.84 -17.08 -19.26
C ALA A 488 21.69 -15.55 -19.25
N MET A 489 22.35 -14.86 -18.32
CA MET A 489 22.37 -13.39 -18.29
C MET A 489 23.03 -12.81 -19.57
N GLU A 490 24.08 -13.43 -20.05
CA GLU A 490 24.74 -13.04 -21.32
C GLU A 490 23.82 -13.24 -22.52
N GLN A 491 22.92 -14.22 -22.48
CA GLN A 491 21.88 -14.42 -23.51
C GLN A 491 20.62 -13.57 -23.28
N GLY A 492 20.61 -12.69 -22.28
CA GLY A 492 19.54 -11.70 -22.05
C GLY A 492 18.54 -12.07 -20.95
N LEU A 493 18.92 -12.89 -19.97
CA LEU A 493 18.06 -13.18 -18.81
C LEU A 493 17.87 -11.94 -17.93
N ASP A 494 16.61 -11.49 -17.80
CA ASP A 494 16.22 -10.33 -17.00
C ASP A 494 15.81 -10.72 -15.55
N LEU A 495 15.14 -11.85 -15.37
CA LEU A 495 14.52 -12.25 -14.10
C LEU A 495 14.99 -13.65 -13.68
N PRO A 496 16.21 -13.79 -13.13
CA PRO A 496 16.68 -15.05 -12.57
C PRO A 496 15.92 -15.38 -11.27
N ILE A 497 15.25 -16.54 -11.24
CA ILE A 497 14.68 -17.13 -10.03
C ILE A 497 15.77 -17.99 -9.39
N ILE A 498 16.32 -17.51 -8.26
CA ILE A 498 17.48 -18.12 -7.58
C ILE A 498 17.33 -18.06 -6.05
N ASN A 499 18.20 -18.78 -5.35
CA ASN A 499 18.33 -18.62 -3.89
C ASN A 499 19.28 -17.43 -3.58
N PRO A 500 18.78 -16.28 -3.13
CA PRO A 500 19.60 -15.11 -2.87
C PRO A 500 20.51 -15.24 -1.63
N ASN A 501 20.26 -16.25 -0.77
CA ASN A 501 21.10 -16.54 0.39
C ASN A 501 22.40 -17.30 0.01
N VAL A 502 22.59 -17.58 -1.27
CA VAL A 502 23.84 -18.16 -1.80
C VAL A 502 24.65 -17.06 -2.44
N GLU A 503 25.66 -16.58 -1.73
CA GLU A 503 26.45 -15.41 -2.12
C GLU A 503 27.08 -15.56 -3.52
N SER A 504 27.52 -16.74 -3.92
CA SER A 504 28.06 -16.97 -5.26
C SER A 504 27.04 -16.75 -6.39
N MET A 505 25.74 -16.85 -6.10
CA MET A 505 24.66 -16.56 -7.06
C MET A 505 24.39 -15.06 -7.14
N THR A 506 24.20 -14.41 -6.01
CA THR A 506 23.97 -12.95 -5.96
C THR A 506 25.21 -12.17 -6.41
N GLY A 507 26.41 -12.64 -6.02
CA GLY A 507 27.68 -12.08 -6.47
C GLY A 507 27.85 -12.15 -7.99
N ALA A 508 27.40 -13.24 -8.65
CA ALA A 508 27.43 -13.34 -10.09
C ALA A 508 26.53 -12.28 -10.76
N VAL A 509 25.32 -12.03 -10.22
CA VAL A 509 24.42 -10.99 -10.75
C VAL A 509 25.03 -9.60 -10.54
N ARG A 510 25.56 -9.29 -9.35
CA ARG A 510 26.20 -8.00 -9.08
C ARG A 510 27.39 -7.76 -9.98
N ALA A 511 28.28 -8.76 -10.13
CA ALA A 511 29.43 -8.67 -11.02
C ALA A 511 29.01 -8.46 -12.48
N PHE A 512 27.97 -9.17 -12.95
CA PHE A 512 27.42 -8.99 -14.30
C PHE A 512 26.90 -7.56 -14.51
N ARG A 513 26.18 -6.98 -13.57
CA ARG A 513 25.69 -5.58 -13.63
C ARG A 513 26.82 -4.57 -13.75
N VAL A 514 27.91 -4.75 -13.02
CA VAL A 514 29.12 -3.90 -13.11
C VAL A 514 29.75 -4.01 -14.49
N LEU A 515 30.00 -5.25 -14.96
CA LEU A 515 30.69 -5.50 -16.23
C LEU A 515 29.90 -5.00 -17.44
N ASN A 516 28.58 -4.97 -17.35
CA ASN A 516 27.70 -4.47 -18.42
C ASN A 516 27.26 -3.01 -18.22
N GLY A 517 27.84 -2.27 -17.27
CA GLY A 517 27.53 -0.86 -17.03
C GLY A 517 26.10 -0.58 -16.56
N ILE A 518 25.41 -1.58 -16.02
CA ILE A 518 24.06 -1.47 -15.43
C ILE A 518 24.18 -0.82 -14.06
N ASP A 519 25.11 -1.30 -13.23
CA ASP A 519 25.46 -0.68 -11.95
C ASP A 519 26.33 0.56 -12.19
N LYS A 520 25.71 1.74 -12.19
CA LYS A 520 26.39 3.01 -12.46
C LYS A 520 27.40 3.34 -11.37
N ASN A 521 28.64 3.60 -11.81
CA ASN A 521 29.79 3.84 -10.92
C ASN A 521 30.08 2.69 -9.95
N SER A 522 29.58 1.49 -10.21
CA SER A 522 29.73 0.30 -9.37
C SER A 522 29.26 0.49 -7.93
N LEU A 523 28.28 1.36 -7.70
CA LEU A 523 27.82 1.73 -6.36
C LEU A 523 27.15 0.57 -5.62
N GLU A 524 26.31 -0.21 -6.31
CA GLU A 524 25.67 -1.39 -5.70
C GLU A 524 26.71 -2.43 -5.29
N PHE A 525 27.68 -2.67 -6.17
CA PHE A 525 28.77 -3.62 -5.91
C PHE A 525 29.66 -3.17 -4.74
N ILE A 526 30.08 -1.91 -4.76
CA ILE A 526 30.91 -1.34 -3.70
C ILE A 526 30.18 -1.42 -2.35
N ASN A 527 28.91 -1.00 -2.30
CA ASN A 527 28.12 -1.06 -1.05
C ASN A 527 27.93 -2.49 -0.54
N ALA A 528 27.81 -3.47 -1.44
CA ALA A 528 27.64 -4.87 -1.04
C ALA A 528 28.92 -5.51 -0.49
N TYR A 529 30.11 -4.99 -0.86
CA TYR A 529 31.40 -5.62 -0.54
C TYR A 529 32.37 -4.74 0.24
N ASN A 530 32.09 -3.45 0.42
CA ASN A 530 33.01 -2.51 1.09
C ASN A 530 33.16 -2.78 2.61
N ASP A 531 32.12 -3.33 3.25
CA ASP A 531 32.12 -3.72 4.66
C ASP A 531 32.40 -5.23 4.87
N ALA A 532 32.78 -5.94 3.82
CA ALA A 532 33.11 -7.36 3.91
C ALA A 532 34.51 -7.56 4.61
N VAL A 533 34.52 -7.43 5.93
CA VAL A 533 35.41 -8.23 6.74
C VAL A 533 35.16 -9.69 6.34
N PRO A 534 36.22 -10.51 6.04
CA PRO A 534 36.02 -11.90 5.63
C PRO A 534 35.05 -12.57 6.59
N ALA A 535 33.86 -12.90 6.11
CA ALA A 535 32.87 -13.56 6.93
C ALA A 535 33.47 -14.84 7.49
N ALA A 536 33.62 -14.88 8.79
CA ALA A 536 33.75 -16.15 9.48
C ALA A 536 32.59 -17.03 9.06
N PRO A 537 32.79 -18.35 8.85
CA PRO A 537 31.73 -19.22 8.33
C PRO A 537 30.45 -19.03 9.14
N VAL A 538 29.39 -18.65 8.46
CA VAL A 538 28.08 -18.46 9.06
C VAL A 538 27.74 -19.78 9.77
N LYS A 539 27.83 -19.76 11.09
CA LYS A 539 27.27 -20.84 11.90
C LYS A 539 25.80 -20.90 11.53
N LYS A 540 25.32 -22.11 11.21
CA LYS A 540 23.90 -22.40 11.08
C LYS A 540 23.19 -21.64 12.18
N ALA A 541 22.23 -20.80 11.79
CA ALA A 541 21.41 -20.05 12.72
C ALA A 541 20.85 -21.03 13.75
N ASP A 542 21.38 -20.97 14.97
CA ASP A 542 20.70 -21.54 16.12
C ASP A 542 19.36 -20.80 16.24
N SER A 543 18.30 -21.52 16.44
CA SER A 543 16.91 -21.09 16.49
C SER A 543 16.57 -20.22 17.70
N ASN A 544 17.38 -19.27 18.06
CA ASN A 544 17.11 -18.27 19.08
C ASN A 544 16.99 -16.91 18.39
N VAL A 545 15.78 -16.58 17.93
CA VAL A 545 15.47 -15.22 17.54
C VAL A 545 15.48 -14.39 18.83
N ASP A 546 16.28 -13.35 18.83
CA ASP A 546 16.33 -12.35 19.88
C ASP A 546 15.04 -11.52 19.87
N ILE A 547 14.54 -11.10 21.04
CA ILE A 547 13.33 -10.27 21.18
C ILE A 547 13.44 -9.01 20.33
N PHE A 548 14.59 -8.35 20.33
CA PHE A 548 14.82 -7.15 19.52
C PHE A 548 14.57 -7.42 18.04
N ALA A 549 15.19 -8.46 17.49
CA ALA A 549 15.02 -8.86 16.10
C ALA A 549 13.57 -9.29 15.80
N ALA A 550 12.90 -9.98 16.70
CA ALA A 550 11.52 -10.39 16.53
C ALA A 550 10.57 -9.19 16.47
N VAL A 551 10.72 -8.21 17.36
CA VAL A 551 9.92 -6.98 17.38
C VAL A 551 10.19 -6.15 16.12
N TYR A 552 11.45 -5.90 15.79
CA TYR A 552 11.82 -5.10 14.62
C TYR A 552 11.29 -5.69 13.31
N ASN A 553 11.31 -7.03 13.18
CA ASN A 553 10.87 -7.74 11.97
C ASN A 553 9.38 -8.16 11.99
N GLY A 554 8.64 -7.82 13.04
CA GLY A 554 7.20 -8.10 13.12
C GLY A 554 6.83 -9.58 13.31
N LEU A 555 7.70 -10.40 13.95
CA LEU A 555 7.56 -11.84 14.14
C LEU A 555 6.85 -12.14 15.48
N LYS A 556 5.52 -12.14 15.48
CA LYS A 556 4.70 -12.18 16.70
C LYS A 556 4.94 -13.40 17.58
N ASN A 557 4.88 -14.60 17.00
CA ASN A 557 4.99 -15.85 17.78
C ASN A 557 6.43 -16.07 18.27
N GLU A 558 7.42 -15.73 17.45
CA GLU A 558 8.83 -15.80 17.83
C GLU A 558 9.16 -14.81 18.93
N GLY A 559 8.63 -13.58 18.87
CA GLY A 559 8.75 -12.57 19.92
C GLY A 559 8.13 -13.02 21.23
N ALA A 560 6.92 -13.55 21.19
CA ALA A 560 6.25 -14.10 22.37
C ALA A 560 7.02 -15.28 22.99
N ALA A 561 7.52 -16.21 22.17
CA ALA A 561 8.28 -17.37 22.62
C ALA A 561 9.66 -16.96 23.20
N ALA A 562 10.37 -16.03 22.55
CA ALA A 562 11.63 -15.50 23.05
C ALA A 562 11.45 -14.77 24.38
N THR A 563 10.38 -13.98 24.52
CA THR A 563 10.02 -13.30 25.76
C THR A 563 9.74 -14.31 26.89
N ALA A 564 8.92 -15.34 26.63
CA ALA A 564 8.61 -16.36 27.61
C ALA A 564 9.87 -17.07 28.13
N LYS A 565 10.79 -17.39 27.24
CA LYS A 565 12.07 -18.04 27.57
C LYS A 565 13.00 -17.13 28.38
N LEU A 566 13.08 -15.85 28.05
CA LEU A 566 13.91 -14.88 28.79
C LEU A 566 13.39 -14.63 30.19
N LEU A 567 12.07 -14.65 30.41
CA LEU A 567 11.45 -14.49 31.72
C LEU A 567 11.74 -15.66 32.70
N GLU A 568 12.30 -16.77 32.24
CA GLU A 568 12.79 -17.85 33.11
C GLU A 568 14.06 -17.47 33.88
N THR A 569 14.86 -16.53 33.33
CA THR A 569 16.19 -16.18 33.86
C THR A 569 16.42 -14.69 34.06
N THR A 570 15.55 -13.83 33.51
CA THR A 570 15.71 -12.38 33.49
C THR A 570 14.48 -11.71 34.10
N ASP A 571 14.70 -10.64 34.86
CA ASP A 571 13.62 -9.85 35.44
C ASP A 571 12.73 -9.23 34.34
N ALA A 572 11.43 -9.24 34.58
CA ALA A 572 10.44 -8.76 33.61
C ALA A 572 10.64 -7.29 33.21
N MET A 573 10.99 -6.42 34.17
CA MET A 573 11.23 -5.01 33.92
C MET A 573 12.54 -4.79 33.16
N GLN A 574 13.54 -5.66 33.35
CA GLN A 574 14.76 -5.63 32.59
C GLN A 574 14.51 -6.01 31.12
N VAL A 575 13.69 -7.03 30.85
CA VAL A 575 13.27 -7.39 29.48
C VAL A 575 12.56 -6.21 28.79
N VAL A 576 11.68 -5.51 29.51
CA VAL A 576 10.98 -4.33 28.98
C VAL A 576 11.97 -3.21 28.67
N ASN A 577 12.79 -2.81 29.63
CA ASN A 577 13.61 -1.60 29.52
C ASN A 577 14.85 -1.77 28.62
N GLU A 578 15.47 -2.96 28.62
CA GLU A 578 16.71 -3.20 27.92
C GLU A 578 16.53 -3.84 26.52
N MET A 579 15.35 -4.41 26.22
CA MET A 579 15.12 -5.13 24.96
C MET A 579 13.91 -4.61 24.19
N LEU A 580 12.71 -4.55 24.79
CA LEU A 580 11.49 -4.16 24.08
C LEU A 580 11.46 -2.67 23.73
N ILE A 581 11.76 -1.80 24.71
CA ILE A 581 11.78 -0.35 24.48
C ILE A 581 12.83 0.04 23.42
N PRO A 582 14.10 -0.43 23.51
CA PRO A 582 15.09 -0.14 22.48
C PRO A 582 14.70 -0.64 21.08
N ALA A 583 14.01 -1.79 20.99
CA ALA A 583 13.51 -2.28 19.70
C ALA A 583 12.46 -1.34 19.11
N LEU A 584 11.48 -0.91 19.92
CA LEU A 584 10.45 0.04 19.50
C LEU A 584 11.03 1.43 19.17
N ASP A 585 12.00 1.90 19.94
CA ASP A 585 12.71 3.16 19.65
C ASP A 585 13.42 3.10 18.29
N ARG A 586 14.09 1.99 17.99
CA ARG A 586 14.72 1.78 16.69
C ARG A 586 13.72 1.75 15.55
N VAL A 587 12.59 1.06 15.73
CA VAL A 587 11.48 1.04 14.77
C VAL A 587 10.95 2.46 14.54
N GLY A 588 10.74 3.26 15.60
CA GLY A 588 10.33 4.65 15.52
C GLY A 588 11.33 5.53 14.76
N GLU A 589 12.64 5.41 15.06
CA GLU A 589 13.68 6.14 14.32
C GLU A 589 13.73 5.80 12.83
N ASP A 590 13.61 4.52 12.48
CA ASP A 590 13.67 4.10 11.09
C ASP A 590 12.38 4.49 10.34
N PHE A 591 11.25 4.60 11.03
CA PHE A 591 10.02 5.20 10.49
C PHE A 591 10.19 6.70 10.21
N GLU A 592 10.74 7.49 11.15
CA GLU A 592 11.03 8.91 10.94
C GLU A 592 12.01 9.16 9.77
N LYS A 593 12.97 8.24 9.58
CA LYS A 593 13.94 8.28 8.48
C LYS A 593 13.38 7.75 7.16
N ASN A 594 12.09 7.42 7.09
CA ASN A 594 11.41 6.81 5.95
C ASN A 594 12.06 5.50 5.44
N LYS A 595 12.70 4.74 6.34
CA LYS A 595 13.27 3.43 6.02
C LYS A 595 12.26 2.30 6.15
N ILE A 596 11.30 2.47 7.04
CA ILE A 596 10.13 1.59 7.18
C ILE A 596 8.86 2.44 7.08
N PHE A 597 7.74 1.80 6.78
CA PHE A 597 6.47 2.47 6.53
C PHE A 597 5.40 2.01 7.53
N LEU A 598 4.22 2.65 7.47
CA LEU A 598 3.15 2.44 8.45
C LEU A 598 2.79 0.96 8.67
N PRO A 599 2.69 0.09 7.64
CA PRO A 599 2.40 -1.33 7.88
C PRO A 599 3.45 -2.04 8.74
N GLN A 600 4.76 -1.78 8.49
CA GLN A 600 5.85 -2.35 9.28
C GLN A 600 5.85 -1.82 10.72
N LEU A 601 5.64 -0.50 10.90
CA LEU A 601 5.52 0.12 12.21
C LEU A 601 4.41 -0.56 13.04
N ILE A 602 3.22 -0.73 12.45
CA ILE A 602 2.08 -1.38 13.10
C ILE A 602 2.39 -2.84 13.42
N GLN A 603 3.03 -3.58 12.50
CA GLN A 603 3.36 -4.99 12.72
C GLN A 603 4.39 -5.16 13.84
N SER A 604 5.41 -4.31 13.91
CA SER A 604 6.39 -4.28 15.00
C SER A 604 5.71 -3.95 16.33
N ALA A 605 4.82 -2.95 16.35
CA ALA A 605 4.04 -2.57 17.53
C ALA A 605 3.16 -3.73 18.04
N ASN A 606 2.45 -4.42 17.13
CA ASN A 606 1.65 -5.59 17.48
C ASN A 606 2.50 -6.75 18.03
N THR A 607 3.73 -6.93 17.52
CA THR A 607 4.67 -7.94 18.04
C THR A 607 5.13 -7.60 19.44
N ALA A 608 5.45 -6.34 19.70
CA ALA A 608 5.79 -5.87 21.04
C ALA A 608 4.61 -6.08 22.02
N GLN A 609 3.37 -5.82 21.58
CA GLN A 609 2.17 -6.07 22.39
C GLN A 609 2.05 -7.53 22.83
N GLU A 610 2.28 -8.49 21.92
CA GLU A 610 2.29 -9.91 22.28
C GLU A 610 3.38 -10.23 23.33
N CYS A 611 4.58 -9.62 23.19
CA CYS A 611 5.63 -9.74 24.19
C CYS A 611 5.21 -9.16 25.56
N PHE A 612 4.58 -7.98 25.57
CA PHE A 612 4.04 -7.39 26.80
C PHE A 612 2.94 -8.25 27.45
N ASP A 613 2.08 -8.88 26.64
CA ASP A 613 1.04 -9.78 27.15
C ASP A 613 1.63 -11.03 27.81
N VAL A 614 2.73 -11.56 27.29
CA VAL A 614 3.50 -12.64 27.93
C VAL A 614 4.08 -12.19 29.26
N ILE A 615 4.70 -11.00 29.31
CA ILE A 615 5.25 -10.41 30.53
C ILE A 615 4.15 -10.19 31.57
N LYS A 616 3.02 -9.61 31.16
CA LYS A 616 1.87 -9.36 32.04
C LYS A 616 1.31 -10.65 32.64
N LYS A 617 1.18 -11.71 31.83
CA LYS A 617 0.77 -13.04 32.31
C LYS A 617 1.77 -13.63 33.29
N HIS A 618 3.07 -13.45 33.06
CA HIS A 618 4.14 -13.88 33.95
C HIS A 618 4.07 -13.16 35.32
N LEU A 619 3.97 -11.82 35.29
CA LEU A 619 3.87 -10.98 36.49
C LEU A 619 2.58 -11.24 37.31
N THR A 620 1.45 -11.46 36.63
CA THR A 620 0.19 -11.81 37.30
C THR A 620 0.30 -13.15 38.07
N LYS A 621 1.12 -14.08 37.55
CA LYS A 621 1.38 -15.36 38.24
C LYS A 621 2.37 -15.22 39.41
N THR A 622 3.27 -14.26 39.37
CA THR A 622 4.37 -14.12 40.35
C THR A 622 4.13 -13.05 41.40
N SER A 623 3.44 -11.93 41.10
CA SER A 623 3.34 -10.78 42.02
C SER A 623 1.99 -10.07 42.13
N GLY A 624 0.97 -10.47 41.37
CA GLY A 624 -0.42 -9.98 41.54
C GLY A 624 -0.70 -8.50 41.15
N THR A 625 0.26 -7.74 40.65
CA THR A 625 0.10 -6.31 40.32
C THR A 625 0.20 -6.06 38.79
N PRO A 626 -0.76 -5.33 38.19
CA PRO A 626 -0.66 -4.94 36.79
C PRO A 626 0.42 -3.86 36.59
N VAL A 627 1.30 -4.06 35.61
CA VAL A 627 2.34 -3.07 35.26
C VAL A 627 1.77 -2.15 34.17
N SER A 628 1.32 -0.97 34.55
CA SER A 628 1.06 0.16 33.66
C SER A 628 1.96 1.31 34.04
N LYS A 629 2.64 1.93 33.08
CA LYS A 629 3.46 3.13 33.32
C LYS A 629 2.64 4.37 33.65
N GLY A 630 1.34 4.35 33.34
CA GLY A 630 0.40 5.45 33.56
C GLY A 630 -0.82 5.33 32.66
N LYS A 631 -1.84 6.14 32.94
CA LYS A 631 -3.06 6.23 32.11
C LYS A 631 -3.04 7.49 31.30
N ILE A 632 -3.46 7.40 30.03
CA ILE A 632 -3.52 8.53 29.07
C ILE A 632 -4.88 8.51 28.40
N ILE A 633 -5.59 9.64 28.37
CA ILE A 633 -6.77 9.81 27.52
C ILE A 633 -6.31 10.22 26.12
N VAL A 634 -6.90 9.61 25.08
CA VAL A 634 -6.79 10.11 23.70
C VAL A 634 -8.18 10.30 23.10
N ALA A 635 -8.38 11.43 22.40
CA ALA A 635 -9.67 11.78 21.81
C ALA A 635 -9.47 12.62 20.54
N THR A 636 -10.32 12.39 19.54
CA THR A 636 -10.50 13.35 18.43
C THR A 636 -11.60 14.33 18.83
N VAL A 637 -11.28 15.63 18.72
CA VAL A 637 -12.13 16.70 19.25
C VAL A 637 -13.49 16.80 18.56
N LYS A 638 -14.45 17.44 19.24
CA LYS A 638 -15.83 17.64 18.76
C LYS A 638 -15.87 18.25 17.34
N GLY A 639 -16.69 17.64 16.49
CA GLY A 639 -16.85 18.04 15.08
C GLY A 639 -15.81 17.43 14.14
N ASP A 640 -14.81 16.70 14.64
CA ASP A 640 -13.80 16.03 13.83
C ASP A 640 -14.02 14.50 13.84
N ILE A 641 -14.21 13.94 12.66
CA ILE A 641 -14.46 12.51 12.46
C ILE A 641 -13.20 11.72 12.06
N HIS A 642 -12.06 12.41 11.90
CA HIS A 642 -10.80 11.80 11.45
C HIS A 642 -10.03 11.27 12.66
N ASP A 643 -10.02 9.96 12.85
CA ASP A 643 -9.40 9.31 14.02
C ASP A 643 -8.15 8.48 13.72
N ILE A 644 -7.71 8.43 12.47
CA ILE A 644 -6.58 7.60 12.03
C ILE A 644 -5.30 7.96 12.80
N GLY A 645 -4.94 9.24 12.85
CA GLY A 645 -3.75 9.71 13.58
C GLY A 645 -3.83 9.38 15.09
N LYS A 646 -5.00 9.60 15.71
CA LYS A 646 -5.26 9.25 17.11
C LYS A 646 -5.09 7.75 17.35
N ASN A 647 -5.59 6.90 16.44
CA ASN A 647 -5.52 5.45 16.59
C ASN A 647 -4.07 4.95 16.50
N ILE A 648 -3.22 5.56 15.68
CA ILE A 648 -1.78 5.26 15.65
C ILE A 648 -1.11 5.66 16.97
N VAL A 649 -1.40 6.85 17.48
CA VAL A 649 -0.90 7.32 18.79
C VAL A 649 -1.31 6.34 19.89
N LYS A 650 -2.57 5.91 19.91
CA LYS A 650 -3.08 4.90 20.84
C LYS A 650 -2.26 3.61 20.76
N VAL A 651 -2.13 3.02 19.58
CA VAL A 651 -1.41 1.75 19.39
C VAL A 651 0.03 1.88 19.88
N LEU A 652 0.72 2.97 19.58
CA LEU A 652 2.07 3.17 20.06
C LEU A 652 2.13 3.34 21.58
N LEU A 653 1.30 4.18 22.18
CA LEU A 653 1.28 4.37 23.63
C LEU A 653 0.97 3.09 24.39
N ASP A 654 -0.02 2.29 23.94
CA ASP A 654 -0.32 0.97 24.49
C ASP A 654 0.92 0.04 24.42
N ASN A 655 1.65 0.07 23.31
CA ASN A 655 2.85 -0.76 23.09
C ASN A 655 4.06 -0.32 23.92
N TYR A 656 4.12 0.95 24.33
CA TYR A 656 5.15 1.44 25.25
C TYR A 656 4.80 1.23 26.74
N GLY A 657 3.69 0.52 27.00
CA GLY A 657 3.28 0.09 28.35
C GLY A 657 2.39 1.08 29.10
N TYR A 658 1.81 2.07 28.43
CA TYR A 658 0.78 2.94 28.98
C TYR A 658 -0.61 2.30 28.85
N THR A 659 -1.55 2.69 29.71
CA THR A 659 -2.96 2.30 29.56
C THR A 659 -3.70 3.45 28.87
N VAL A 660 -4.12 3.24 27.63
CA VAL A 660 -4.81 4.28 26.86
C VAL A 660 -6.32 4.17 27.01
N VAL A 661 -6.94 5.25 27.47
CA VAL A 661 -8.38 5.45 27.48
C VAL A 661 -8.77 6.20 26.21
N ASP A 662 -9.20 5.44 25.22
CA ASP A 662 -9.62 5.98 23.93
C ASP A 662 -11.10 6.36 23.97
N LEU A 663 -11.40 7.65 23.87
CA LEU A 663 -12.77 8.16 23.86
C LEU A 663 -13.39 8.21 22.47
N GLY A 664 -12.61 7.88 21.43
CA GLY A 664 -13.08 7.85 20.05
C GLY A 664 -12.94 9.18 19.32
N ARG A 665 -13.87 9.46 18.44
CA ARG A 665 -13.93 10.65 17.57
C ARG A 665 -15.17 11.49 17.86
N ASP A 666 -15.17 12.74 17.44
CA ASP A 666 -16.27 13.70 17.67
C ASP A 666 -16.64 13.81 19.16
N VAL A 667 -15.62 13.81 20.02
CA VAL A 667 -15.79 13.67 21.46
C VAL A 667 -16.20 15.00 22.08
N ASP A 668 -17.29 14.97 22.86
CA ASP A 668 -17.74 16.15 23.60
C ASP A 668 -16.68 16.57 24.62
N PRO A 669 -16.29 17.86 24.65
CA PRO A 669 -15.29 18.38 25.59
C PRO A 669 -15.57 18.03 27.07
N GLN A 670 -16.83 18.04 27.47
CA GLN A 670 -17.21 17.69 28.86
C GLN A 670 -16.93 16.24 29.19
N LEU A 671 -17.16 15.31 28.25
CA LEU A 671 -16.87 13.88 28.44
C LEU A 671 -15.36 13.65 28.69
N ILE A 672 -14.48 14.41 28.03
CA ILE A 672 -13.02 14.32 28.25
C ILE A 672 -12.67 14.75 29.68
N VAL A 673 -13.25 15.87 30.14
CA VAL A 673 -13.05 16.38 31.50
C VAL A 673 -13.59 15.38 32.56
N ASP A 674 -14.81 14.91 32.36
CA ASP A 674 -15.46 13.97 33.31
C ASP A 674 -14.64 12.67 33.41
N THR A 675 -14.19 12.12 32.30
CA THR A 675 -13.35 10.91 32.29
C THR A 675 -12.00 11.14 33.00
N ALA A 676 -11.38 12.31 32.80
CA ALA A 676 -10.12 12.64 33.46
C ALA A 676 -10.30 12.71 34.99
N VAL A 677 -11.41 13.30 35.46
CA VAL A 677 -11.76 13.39 36.90
C VAL A 677 -12.07 11.99 37.43
N GLU A 678 -13.03 11.27 36.84
CA GLU A 678 -13.51 9.96 37.33
C GLU A 678 -12.39 8.92 37.43
N GLN A 679 -11.48 8.91 36.43
CA GLN A 679 -10.40 7.92 36.38
C GLN A 679 -9.07 8.43 36.94
N ASN A 680 -9.03 9.68 37.43
CA ASN A 680 -7.83 10.36 37.94
C ASN A 680 -6.67 10.33 36.92
N ILE A 681 -6.95 10.72 35.66
CA ILE A 681 -5.97 10.73 34.58
C ILE A 681 -5.42 12.13 34.42
N THR A 682 -4.09 12.25 34.40
CA THR A 682 -3.36 13.53 34.36
C THR A 682 -2.68 13.81 33.01
N MET A 683 -2.86 12.95 32.01
CA MET A 683 -2.32 13.16 30.68
C MET A 683 -3.42 12.95 29.62
N ILE A 684 -3.59 13.97 28.77
CA ILE A 684 -4.66 14.02 27.76
C ILE A 684 -4.06 14.36 26.41
N GLY A 685 -4.33 13.53 25.41
CA GLY A 685 -3.97 13.73 24.01
C GLY A 685 -5.19 14.10 23.16
N LEU A 686 -5.11 15.21 22.44
CA LEU A 686 -6.19 15.69 21.56
C LEU A 686 -5.72 15.70 20.11
N SER A 687 -6.59 15.25 19.20
CA SER A 687 -6.34 15.22 17.76
C SER A 687 -7.36 16.06 16.99
N ALA A 688 -6.89 16.82 15.97
CA ALA A 688 -7.75 17.52 15.01
C ALA A 688 -7.11 17.52 13.62
N LEU A 689 -7.88 17.16 12.59
CA LEU A 689 -7.45 17.14 11.19
C LEU A 689 -8.06 18.27 10.35
N MET A 690 -9.08 18.95 10.85
CA MET A 690 -9.76 20.03 10.15
C MET A 690 -9.51 21.38 10.83
N THR A 691 -9.30 22.42 10.05
CA THR A 691 -9.15 23.80 10.58
C THR A 691 -10.43 24.28 11.29
N THR A 692 -11.58 23.76 10.89
CA THR A 692 -12.89 24.08 11.48
C THR A 692 -13.05 23.54 12.91
N THR A 693 -12.32 22.49 13.28
CA THR A 693 -12.40 21.84 14.60
C THR A 693 -11.35 22.33 15.61
N LEU A 694 -10.45 23.20 15.17
CA LEU A 694 -9.44 23.81 16.05
C LEU A 694 -10.07 24.60 17.21
N LYS A 695 -11.23 25.24 16.98
CA LYS A 695 -11.96 25.93 18.04
C LYS A 695 -12.45 24.96 19.12
N SER A 696 -12.92 23.77 18.74
CA SER A 696 -13.33 22.74 19.68
C SER A 696 -12.16 22.22 20.51
N MET A 697 -10.96 22.13 19.93
CA MET A 697 -9.74 21.81 20.67
C MET A 697 -9.41 22.87 21.72
N GLU A 698 -9.46 24.15 21.35
CA GLU A 698 -9.27 25.27 22.26
C GLU A 698 -10.28 25.24 23.42
N ASP A 699 -11.57 25.01 23.11
CA ASP A 699 -12.64 24.91 24.12
C ASP A 699 -12.41 23.71 25.06
N THR A 700 -11.96 22.57 24.54
CA THR A 700 -11.62 21.40 25.37
C THR A 700 -10.47 21.70 26.32
N ILE A 701 -9.38 22.29 25.82
CA ILE A 701 -8.23 22.68 26.67
C ILE A 701 -8.69 23.64 27.76
N ARG A 702 -9.49 24.66 27.41
CA ARG A 702 -10.01 25.63 28.36
C ARG A 702 -10.84 24.96 29.46
N LEU A 703 -11.75 24.06 29.11
CA LEU A 703 -12.58 23.33 30.09
C LEU A 703 -11.73 22.47 31.05
N VAL A 704 -10.71 21.78 30.55
CA VAL A 704 -9.77 21.03 31.39
C VAL A 704 -9.04 21.96 32.38
N ARG A 705 -8.61 23.16 31.91
CA ARG A 705 -7.91 24.14 32.76
C ARG A 705 -8.82 24.80 33.79
N GLU A 706 -10.11 24.98 33.50
CA GLU A 706 -11.11 25.59 34.39
C GLU A 706 -11.66 24.60 35.43
N CYS A 707 -11.49 23.28 35.21
CA CYS A 707 -12.01 22.24 36.12
C CYS A 707 -11.24 22.22 37.46
N LYS A 708 -11.90 22.52 38.56
CA LYS A 708 -11.30 22.62 39.90
C LYS A 708 -10.70 21.31 40.40
N GLU A 709 -11.31 20.18 40.07
CA GLU A 709 -10.85 18.83 40.42
C GLU A 709 -9.52 18.49 39.77
N LEU A 710 -9.25 19.09 38.61
CA LEU A 710 -8.02 18.92 37.83
C LEU A 710 -6.97 20.03 38.09
N GLN A 711 -7.15 20.80 39.18
CA GLN A 711 -6.19 21.81 39.64
C GLN A 711 -5.45 21.38 40.89
N ASN A 712 -4.22 21.85 41.03
CA ASN A 712 -3.43 21.75 42.23
C ASN A 712 -3.88 22.85 43.26
N PRO A 713 -3.50 22.73 44.54
CA PRO A 713 -3.84 23.73 45.55
C PRO A 713 -3.30 25.16 45.24
N ASP A 714 -2.27 25.25 44.40
CA ASP A 714 -1.69 26.53 43.97
C ASP A 714 -2.38 27.11 42.73
N GLY A 715 -3.43 26.44 42.21
CA GLY A 715 -4.17 26.85 41.01
C GLY A 715 -3.55 26.40 39.66
N SER A 716 -2.41 25.69 39.69
CA SER A 716 -1.85 25.09 38.47
C SER A 716 -2.62 23.83 38.03
N SER A 717 -2.61 23.52 36.75
CA SER A 717 -3.27 22.29 36.24
C SER A 717 -2.53 21.04 36.65
N LYS A 718 -3.26 20.00 37.07
CA LYS A 718 -2.74 18.64 37.26
C LYS A 718 -2.58 17.92 35.93
N CYS A 719 -3.30 18.35 34.89
CA CYS A 719 -3.30 17.69 33.58
C CYS A 719 -2.27 18.28 32.65
N THR A 720 -1.48 17.41 32.06
CA THR A 720 -0.63 17.71 30.89
C THR A 720 -1.40 17.40 29.63
N ILE A 721 -1.49 18.37 28.72
CA ILE A 721 -2.23 18.25 27.46
C ILE A 721 -1.24 18.30 26.31
N PHE A 722 -1.22 17.25 25.49
CA PHE A 722 -0.53 17.26 24.21
C PHE A 722 -1.53 17.23 23.06
N VAL A 723 -1.19 17.91 21.96
CA VAL A 723 -2.07 18.03 20.80
C VAL A 723 -1.33 17.64 19.53
N GLY A 724 -2.04 17.00 18.60
CA GLY A 724 -1.51 16.60 17.30
C GLY A 724 -2.57 16.71 16.20
N GLY A 725 -2.12 16.67 14.96
CA GLY A 725 -2.96 16.69 13.76
C GLY A 725 -2.41 17.57 12.65
N ALA A 726 -2.73 17.22 11.40
CA ALA A 726 -2.11 17.82 10.20
C ALA A 726 -2.34 19.34 10.03
N VAL A 727 -3.38 19.89 10.65
CA VAL A 727 -3.72 21.32 10.55
C VAL A 727 -3.10 22.15 11.68
N LEU A 728 -2.42 21.53 12.62
CA LEU A 728 -1.82 22.20 13.77
C LEU A 728 -0.39 22.64 13.47
N THR A 729 -0.04 23.78 14.04
CA THR A 729 1.36 24.23 14.13
C THR A 729 1.74 24.40 15.59
N LYS A 730 3.03 24.29 15.90
CA LYS A 730 3.53 24.46 17.27
C LYS A 730 3.09 25.78 17.89
N ASP A 731 3.18 26.87 17.13
CA ASP A 731 2.80 28.22 17.60
C ASP A 731 1.31 28.30 17.96
N TYR A 732 0.45 27.67 17.14
CA TYR A 732 -0.98 27.63 17.41
C TYR A 732 -1.30 26.75 18.62
N ALA A 733 -0.68 25.56 18.73
CA ALA A 733 -0.85 24.67 19.86
C ALA A 733 -0.51 25.35 21.20
N MET A 734 0.63 26.05 21.25
CA MET A 734 1.02 26.82 22.44
C MET A 734 0.05 27.97 22.72
N LYS A 735 -0.44 28.67 21.69
CA LYS A 735 -1.39 29.77 21.81
C LYS A 735 -2.72 29.36 22.43
N ILE A 736 -3.21 28.16 22.12
CA ILE A 736 -4.47 27.63 22.66
C ILE A 736 -4.32 26.98 24.04
N GLY A 737 -3.10 26.98 24.61
CA GLY A 737 -2.83 26.51 25.98
C GLY A 737 -2.49 25.02 26.12
N ALA A 738 -2.10 24.35 25.06
CA ALA A 738 -1.51 23.02 25.13
C ALA A 738 -0.11 23.07 25.77
N ASP A 739 0.29 22.02 26.49
CA ASP A 739 1.63 21.91 27.07
C ASP A 739 2.65 21.42 26.04
N TYR A 740 2.21 20.54 25.13
CA TYR A 740 3.04 19.96 24.08
C TYR A 740 2.32 19.92 22.74
N TYR A 741 3.07 20.16 21.68
CA TYR A 741 2.69 19.87 20.31
C TYR A 741 3.45 18.63 19.84
N CYS A 742 2.74 17.62 19.39
CA CYS A 742 3.30 16.40 18.83
C CYS A 742 3.02 16.37 17.33
N ARG A 743 4.07 16.49 16.54
CA ARG A 743 4.00 16.48 15.07
C ARG A 743 3.55 15.11 14.54
N ASP A 744 3.95 14.06 15.24
CA ASP A 744 3.67 12.67 14.90
C ASP A 744 3.45 11.79 16.14
N ALA A 745 3.14 10.53 15.90
CA ALA A 745 2.82 9.60 16.97
C ALA A 745 4.04 9.22 17.83
N LYS A 746 5.25 9.33 17.29
CA LYS A 746 6.49 9.09 18.06
C LYS A 746 6.74 10.22 19.06
N GLU A 747 6.57 11.48 18.66
CA GLU A 747 6.65 12.62 19.58
C GLU A 747 5.63 12.54 20.71
N SER A 748 4.43 11.94 20.45
CA SER A 748 3.43 11.68 21.50
C SER A 748 3.94 10.67 22.54
N VAL A 749 4.64 9.63 22.13
CA VAL A 749 5.28 8.66 23.02
C VAL A 749 6.42 9.30 23.82
N ASP A 750 7.26 10.10 23.17
CA ASP A 750 8.38 10.75 23.85
C ASP A 750 7.88 11.77 24.89
N THR A 751 6.77 12.46 24.59
CA THR A 751 6.08 13.31 25.55
C THR A 751 5.52 12.50 26.73
N ALA A 752 4.94 11.32 26.47
CA ALA A 752 4.45 10.44 27.53
C ALA A 752 5.58 9.93 28.43
N LYS A 753 6.74 9.57 27.87
CA LYS A 753 7.94 9.19 28.63
C LYS A 753 8.45 10.36 29.51
N LEU A 754 8.40 11.58 29.00
CA LEU A 754 8.84 12.76 29.76
C LEU A 754 7.92 13.08 30.94
N VAL A 755 6.62 12.85 30.79
CA VAL A 755 5.58 13.23 31.77
C VAL A 755 5.30 12.13 32.78
N LEU A 756 5.24 10.86 32.33
CA LEU A 756 4.81 9.73 33.17
C LEU A 756 5.94 8.73 33.49
N GLY A 757 7.06 8.80 32.79
CA GLY A 757 8.24 7.93 32.98
C GLY A 757 8.30 6.73 32.06
#